data_54d8c2abef0bdb0f66f2640c2aa75ed0
#
_entry.id   54d8c2abef0bdb0f66f2640c2aa75ed0
#
_cell.length_a   1.000
_cell.length_b   1.000
_cell.length_c   1.000
_cell.angle_alpha   90.00
_cell.angle_beta   90.00
_cell.angle_gamma   90.00
#
_symmetry.space_group_name_H-M   'P 1'
#
loop_
_entity.id
_entity.type
_entity.pdbx_description
1 polymer ?
#
loop_
_entity_poly.entity_id
_entity_poly.type
_entity_poly.pdbx_seq_one_letter_code
_entity_poly.pdbx_strand_id
1 'polypeptide(L)'
;MTNGTGERPLDDRDDRGPAGNGRRRDPGRRRDRDGARGLRVRIALELWRAIWHYRARVLAAIVLLVLAKAAAVAVPLLLKEIVDGFGRAAGQPIALPVLLLFAYAVVRFAANALNEVRDMTFVQVTQHTVASFTVRTFGHLHRLGARFHSQRETGAVVRDLEKGTAGIGYLLGVAVFTVVPTALEIGSVLVIVIGKYGGGFTAIILCTFAVYAAYTVVLTRRRTRYQRRVNALEAESNARVVDSLLNVDTVKYFAREDVERGRLERVLDAWREAGVDNQYALSTLHIGQSACIGAGIAAVMLLAGQHVARGTMTIGDLVLINAYIIQISLPLNALGFVFREANDAMTNVERLFGLLDARGKPGEESDAPGAQPLVVRGGAIEFEHVDFGYEPSRQILWDVSFRIEPGQTVAVVGGSGSGKSTLARLLFRLYQPDAGTIRIDGQDLRLVTARSLRDALGIVPQDTILFNDTLAYNIGYGKRDATRGEVIAAARGAQLDAFIERLPDAYDTRVGERGVRLSGGERQRVAIARALLKAPPIVVFDEATSALDTRSERAIQQELMRVAQHRTSLIIAHRLSTIVDADQILVMEHGRLVEQGTHDELLASDGVYAQMWALQAKQRELERTEAKFARQPVRINPMVAQVLDSLADAAASRGVPVFRELSGEDLVVKADPAALRRFVWELCRAGIDASDGGQIEVRTARHDPDARITITCASVEAPELSLVGLERMQSTIEDAGGYVVRERDDVGVTLHLSLPMYAVAPASMQPGAAASDRPGGAVAAADAKPLDGLRIACVDDHDEAREALAALLKVAGADVRVFASGQALLDELWRARRADWPALLVCDIDLGDDEEDGYAVMRHVRQLDAERARDGRPPLEALALSGHAREHDRTRAVEAGFHAYLTKPATAADLIATLRALAFSSGDIHAEPSEPGETRSPDRASRG
;
A
#
# COMPACT_ATOMS: atom_id res chain seq x y z
N MET A 1 9.50 -7.92 -53.90
CA MET A 1 8.40 -7.08 -54.38
C MET A 1 7.73 -6.60 -53.12
N THR A 2 8.14 -5.47 -52.63
CA THR A 2 7.50 -4.13 -52.56
C THR A 2 6.28 -4.12 -51.68
N ASN A 3 6.20 -3.48 -50.55
CA ASN A 3 6.33 -2.08 -50.09
C ASN A 3 6.33 -2.15 -48.56
N GLY A 4 7.07 -1.54 -47.70
CA GLY A 4 7.60 -0.17 -47.77
C GLY A 4 6.67 0.88 -47.14
N THR A 5 6.56 0.95 -45.78
CA THR A 5 6.14 2.19 -45.14
C THR A 5 7.08 2.42 -43.94
N GLY A 6 7.96 3.37 -44.13
CA GLY A 6 8.98 3.78 -43.17
C GLY A 6 8.39 4.71 -42.14
N GLU A 7 8.62 4.39 -40.89
CA GLU A 7 8.63 5.37 -39.81
C GLU A 7 10.01 6.02 -39.71
N ARG A 8 10.06 7.33 -39.87
CA ARG A 8 11.25 8.17 -39.78
C ARG A 8 11.74 8.24 -38.33
N PRO A 9 13.06 8.15 -38.08
CA PRO A 9 13.60 8.49 -36.78
C PRO A 9 13.49 10.00 -36.56
N LEU A 10 13.08 10.39 -35.37
CA LEU A 10 13.09 11.77 -34.90
C LEU A 10 14.51 12.34 -34.94
N ASP A 11 14.67 13.31 -35.79
CA ASP A 11 15.88 14.02 -36.17
C ASP A 11 16.44 14.82 -34.97
N ASP A 12 17.64 14.48 -34.56
CA ASP A 12 18.43 15.10 -33.51
C ASP A 12 19.14 16.37 -34.10
N ARG A 13 18.30 17.37 -34.44
CA ARG A 13 18.76 18.69 -34.88
C ARG A 13 17.90 19.78 -34.26
N ASP A 14 18.39 20.32 -33.17
CA ASP A 14 18.37 21.75 -32.85
C ASP A 14 18.92 22.02 -31.45
N ASP A 15 20.24 22.03 -31.35
CA ASP A 15 20.94 22.76 -30.28
C ASP A 15 22.18 23.46 -30.81
N ARG A 16 21.97 24.34 -31.82
CA ARG A 16 22.89 25.41 -32.17
C ARG A 16 22.26 26.75 -31.88
N GLY A 17 22.21 27.08 -30.58
CA GLY A 17 22.00 28.47 -30.16
C GLY A 17 23.28 29.32 -30.44
N PRO A 18 23.13 30.61 -30.69
CA PRO A 18 24.20 31.48 -31.25
C PRO A 18 25.36 31.68 -30.27
N ALA A 19 26.57 31.63 -30.83
CA ALA A 19 27.80 32.02 -30.16
C ALA A 19 27.71 33.51 -29.77
N GLY A 20 27.65 33.77 -28.51
CA GLY A 20 27.59 35.13 -27.94
C GLY A 20 28.05 35.16 -26.50
N ASN A 21 29.33 35.43 -26.30
CA ASN A 21 29.95 36.13 -25.18
C ASN A 21 29.37 36.05 -23.75
N GLY A 22 30.24 35.61 -22.86
CA GLY A 22 30.09 35.94 -21.42
C GLY A 22 29.66 34.76 -20.58
N ARG A 23 30.63 33.90 -20.16
CA ARG A 23 30.46 33.02 -18.99
C ARG A 23 30.11 33.86 -17.77
N ARG A 24 28.85 34.25 -17.64
CA ARG A 24 28.26 34.63 -16.34
C ARG A 24 28.29 33.37 -15.49
N ARG A 25 29.28 33.32 -14.61
CA ARG A 25 29.36 32.29 -13.55
C ARG A 25 28.12 32.44 -12.69
N ASP A 26 27.17 31.49 -12.81
CA ASP A 26 25.96 31.41 -12.04
C ASP A 26 26.30 31.34 -10.55
N PRO A 27 25.94 32.34 -9.72
CA PRO A 27 26.27 32.36 -8.29
C PRO A 27 25.56 31.26 -7.51
N GLY A 28 24.45 30.69 -8.01
CA GLY A 28 23.75 29.58 -7.41
C GLY A 28 24.58 28.29 -7.41
N ARG A 29 25.22 27.96 -8.53
CA ARG A 29 26.06 26.75 -8.64
C ARG A 29 27.33 26.80 -7.76
N ARG A 30 27.80 27.97 -7.33
CA ARG A 30 28.88 28.07 -6.36
C ARG A 30 28.40 27.79 -4.93
N ARG A 31 27.25 28.33 -4.51
CA ARG A 31 26.68 28.09 -3.19
C ARG A 31 26.40 26.61 -2.97
N ASP A 32 25.85 25.90 -3.95
CA ASP A 32 25.59 24.47 -3.86
C ASP A 32 26.88 23.63 -3.76
N ARG A 33 27.95 24.02 -4.47
CA ARG A 33 29.25 23.34 -4.39
C ARG A 33 29.97 23.58 -3.05
N ASP A 34 29.86 24.76 -2.51
CA ASP A 34 30.47 25.09 -1.22
C ASP A 34 29.70 24.45 -0.06
N GLY A 35 28.36 24.37 -0.15
CA GLY A 35 27.51 23.60 0.77
C GLY A 35 27.83 22.11 0.75
N ALA A 36 27.95 21.50 -0.42
CA ALA A 36 28.30 20.08 -0.57
C ALA A 36 29.71 19.76 -0.06
N ARG A 37 30.68 20.66 -0.27
CA ARG A 37 32.03 20.50 0.30
C ARG A 37 32.02 20.58 1.84
N GLY A 38 31.27 21.52 2.39
CA GLY A 38 31.10 21.64 3.85
C GLY A 38 30.50 20.39 4.48
N LEU A 39 29.47 19.82 3.83
CA LEU A 39 28.83 18.57 4.28
C LEU A 39 29.82 17.38 4.27
N ARG A 40 30.61 17.21 3.19
CA ARG A 40 31.61 16.14 3.10
C ARG A 40 32.69 16.24 4.18
N VAL A 41 33.17 17.44 4.46
CA VAL A 41 34.14 17.68 5.54
C VAL A 41 33.52 17.34 6.90
N ARG A 42 32.28 17.73 7.14
CA ARG A 42 31.54 17.38 8.37
C ARG A 42 31.37 15.86 8.52
N ILE A 43 30.97 15.17 7.46
CA ILE A 43 30.86 13.71 7.43
C ILE A 43 32.20 13.06 7.77
N ALA A 44 33.28 13.50 7.12
CA ALA A 44 34.62 12.97 7.39
C ALA A 44 35.03 13.18 8.86
N LEU A 45 34.74 14.34 9.44
CA LEU A 45 35.03 14.64 10.85
C LEU A 45 34.20 13.80 11.81
N GLU A 46 32.91 13.58 11.54
CA GLU A 46 32.05 12.75 12.37
C GLU A 46 32.46 11.26 12.29
N LEU A 47 32.79 10.77 11.12
CA LEU A 47 33.34 9.41 10.92
C LEU A 47 34.68 9.26 11.65
N TRP A 48 35.56 10.25 11.52
CA TRP A 48 36.84 10.26 12.24
C TRP A 48 36.66 10.21 13.76
N ARG A 49 35.76 11.01 14.29
CA ARG A 49 35.44 11.00 15.75
C ARG A 49 34.89 9.65 16.22
N ALA A 50 34.04 9.03 15.41
CA ALA A 50 33.46 7.71 15.72
C ALA A 50 34.55 6.62 15.74
N ILE A 51 35.48 6.63 14.75
CA ILE A 51 36.59 5.67 14.68
C ILE A 51 37.56 5.90 15.82
N TRP A 52 37.85 7.17 16.17
CA TRP A 52 38.85 7.54 17.21
C TRP A 52 38.44 7.09 18.62
N HIS A 53 37.16 6.77 18.79
CA HIS A 53 36.72 6.09 20.02
C HIS A 53 37.43 4.73 20.20
N TYR A 54 37.80 4.06 19.09
CA TYR A 54 38.53 2.79 19.09
C TYR A 54 40.04 2.99 18.81
N ARG A 55 40.63 4.09 19.29
CA ARG A 55 42.01 4.52 18.96
C ARG A 55 43.07 3.45 19.07
N ALA A 56 43.00 2.57 20.06
CA ALA A 56 43.97 1.49 20.25
C ALA A 56 44.00 0.52 19.04
N ARG A 57 42.80 0.10 18.56
CA ARG A 57 42.68 -0.77 17.40
C ARG A 57 43.05 -0.06 16.08
N VAL A 58 42.69 1.22 15.97
CA VAL A 58 43.07 2.03 14.82
C VAL A 58 44.57 2.17 14.71
N LEU A 59 45.25 2.49 15.83
CA LEU A 59 46.70 2.59 15.89
C LEU A 59 47.37 1.24 15.62
N ALA A 60 46.85 0.12 16.18
CA ALA A 60 47.34 -1.20 15.88
C ALA A 60 47.22 -1.52 14.39
N ALA A 61 46.07 -1.21 13.75
CA ALA A 61 45.88 -1.43 12.32
C ALA A 61 46.84 -0.58 11.47
N ILE A 62 47.12 0.66 11.86
CA ILE A 62 48.10 1.52 11.17
C ILE A 62 49.52 0.93 11.30
N VAL A 63 49.93 0.48 12.50
CA VAL A 63 51.22 -0.17 12.70
C VAL A 63 51.34 -1.43 11.85
N LEU A 64 50.32 -2.31 11.87
CA LEU A 64 50.27 -3.52 11.06
C LEU A 64 50.33 -3.21 9.56
N LEU A 65 49.65 -2.13 9.12
CA LEU A 65 49.70 -1.65 7.74
C LEU A 65 51.09 -1.28 7.31
N VAL A 66 51.81 -0.47 8.13
CA VAL A 66 53.16 -0.03 7.83
C VAL A 66 54.11 -1.22 7.78
N LEU A 67 54.03 -2.15 8.74
CA LEU A 67 54.84 -3.36 8.77
C LEU A 67 54.56 -4.29 7.57
N ALA A 68 53.27 -4.48 7.23
CA ALA A 68 52.86 -5.27 6.07
C ALA A 68 53.41 -4.67 4.75
N LYS A 69 53.31 -3.35 4.60
CA LYS A 69 53.85 -2.64 3.41
C LYS A 69 55.37 -2.61 3.36
N ALA A 70 56.06 -2.46 4.48
CA ALA A 70 57.51 -2.60 4.55
C ALA A 70 57.96 -4.03 4.15
N ALA A 71 57.28 -5.05 4.65
CA ALA A 71 57.50 -6.42 4.28
C ALA A 71 57.27 -6.66 2.75
N ALA A 72 56.11 -6.17 2.24
CA ALA A 72 55.80 -6.29 0.81
C ALA A 72 56.86 -5.65 -0.12
N VAL A 73 57.37 -4.46 0.25
CA VAL A 73 58.39 -3.75 -0.48
C VAL A 73 59.75 -4.43 -0.35
N ALA A 74 60.02 -5.15 0.75
CA ALA A 74 61.24 -5.92 0.95
C ALA A 74 61.33 -7.20 0.11
N VAL A 75 60.20 -7.81 -0.26
CA VAL A 75 60.13 -9.03 -1.07
C VAL A 75 60.94 -8.95 -2.39
N PRO A 76 60.71 -7.92 -3.24
CA PRO A 76 61.50 -7.74 -4.45
C PRO A 76 63.01 -7.46 -4.21
N LEU A 77 63.32 -6.77 -3.08
CA LEU A 77 64.75 -6.57 -2.71
C LEU A 77 65.44 -7.86 -2.35
N LEU A 78 64.80 -8.75 -1.62
CA LEU A 78 65.34 -10.09 -1.34
C LEU A 78 65.49 -10.92 -2.63
N LEU A 79 64.50 -10.82 -3.54
CA LEU A 79 64.59 -11.48 -4.83
C LEU A 79 65.79 -10.99 -5.66
N LYS A 80 66.06 -9.72 -5.66
CA LYS A 80 67.27 -9.16 -6.28
C LYS A 80 68.52 -9.78 -5.70
N GLU A 81 68.69 -9.81 -4.38
CA GLU A 81 69.92 -10.38 -3.75
C GLU A 81 70.07 -11.87 -4.05
N ILE A 82 68.97 -12.63 -4.16
CA ILE A 82 68.98 -14.05 -4.55
C ILE A 82 69.51 -14.19 -6.00
N VAL A 83 68.94 -13.39 -6.92
CA VAL A 83 69.35 -13.40 -8.33
C VAL A 83 70.85 -13.00 -8.51
N ASP A 84 71.29 -11.93 -7.84
CA ASP A 84 72.65 -11.45 -7.85
C ASP A 84 73.60 -12.49 -7.20
N GLY A 85 73.16 -13.23 -6.20
CA GLY A 85 73.91 -14.31 -5.58
C GLY A 85 74.26 -15.45 -6.55
N PHE A 86 73.31 -15.80 -7.45
CA PHE A 86 73.55 -16.79 -8.50
C PHE A 86 74.47 -16.26 -9.61
N GLY A 87 74.48 -14.94 -9.87
CA GLY A 87 75.30 -14.32 -10.92
C GLY A 87 76.75 -14.11 -10.57
N ARG A 88 77.13 -14.13 -9.29
CA ARG A 88 78.52 -13.86 -8.86
C ARG A 88 79.46 -15.07 -9.00
N ALA A 89 78.98 -16.21 -9.43
CA ALA A 89 79.75 -17.50 -9.39
C ALA A 89 80.21 -18.00 -10.73
N ALA A 90 80.65 -17.15 -11.65
CA ALA A 90 81.35 -17.65 -12.84
C ALA A 90 82.71 -18.22 -12.46
N GLY A 91 82.73 -19.55 -12.18
CA GLY A 91 83.95 -20.28 -11.86
C GLY A 91 84.08 -20.81 -10.45
N GLN A 92 83.08 -20.59 -9.55
CA GLN A 92 83.01 -21.24 -8.24
C GLN A 92 81.74 -22.11 -8.13
N PRO A 93 81.80 -23.20 -7.29
CA PRO A 93 80.57 -24.00 -7.06
C PRO A 93 79.44 -23.11 -6.58
N ILE A 94 78.31 -23.16 -7.27
CA ILE A 94 77.11 -22.34 -6.95
C ILE A 94 76.63 -22.74 -5.55
N ALA A 95 76.94 -21.92 -4.53
CA ALA A 95 76.40 -22.08 -3.20
C ALA A 95 74.95 -21.57 -3.21
N LEU A 96 74.01 -22.50 -2.98
CA LEU A 96 72.61 -22.14 -2.93
C LEU A 96 72.35 -21.16 -1.77
N PRO A 97 71.80 -19.93 -2.01
CA PRO A 97 71.58 -18.97 -0.93
C PRO A 97 70.33 -19.37 -0.08
N VAL A 98 70.40 -20.52 0.59
CA VAL A 98 69.29 -21.13 1.34
C VAL A 98 68.66 -20.14 2.32
N LEU A 99 69.54 -19.38 3.04
CA LEU A 99 69.05 -18.40 4.03
C LEU A 99 68.21 -17.28 3.37
N LEU A 100 68.64 -16.79 2.22
CA LEU A 100 67.91 -15.74 1.49
C LEU A 100 66.62 -16.26 0.89
N LEU A 101 66.60 -17.52 0.39
CA LEU A 101 65.38 -18.15 -0.08
C LEU A 101 64.38 -18.34 1.04
N PHE A 102 64.85 -18.82 2.22
CA PHE A 102 64.02 -18.95 3.42
C PHE A 102 63.47 -17.57 3.89
N ALA A 103 64.37 -16.55 3.97
CA ALA A 103 64.00 -15.19 4.31
C ALA A 103 62.93 -14.64 3.35
N TYR A 104 63.10 -14.85 2.04
CA TYR A 104 62.10 -14.46 1.03
C TYR A 104 60.75 -15.11 1.30
N ALA A 105 60.67 -16.41 1.58
CA ALA A 105 59.47 -17.13 1.88
C ALA A 105 58.79 -16.61 3.16
N VAL A 106 59.60 -16.41 4.22
CA VAL A 106 59.10 -15.87 5.53
C VAL A 106 58.56 -14.46 5.40
N VAL A 107 59.30 -13.54 4.72
CA VAL A 107 58.88 -12.13 4.55
C VAL A 107 57.66 -12.06 3.65
N ARG A 108 57.57 -12.88 2.60
CA ARG A 108 56.36 -12.97 1.76
C ARG A 108 55.15 -13.43 2.52
N PHE A 109 55.32 -14.49 3.33
CA PHE A 109 54.27 -14.96 4.20
C PHE A 109 53.85 -13.89 5.25
N ALA A 110 54.82 -13.26 5.90
CA ALA A 110 54.62 -12.21 6.88
C ALA A 110 53.84 -11.00 6.29
N ALA A 111 54.19 -10.59 5.06
CA ALA A 111 53.50 -9.49 4.36
C ALA A 111 51.97 -9.78 4.21
N ASN A 112 51.64 -11.03 3.82
CA ASN A 112 50.25 -11.45 3.69
C ASN A 112 49.56 -11.62 5.06
N ALA A 113 50.21 -12.27 6.00
CA ALA A 113 49.68 -12.49 7.35
C ALA A 113 49.39 -11.18 8.09
N LEU A 114 50.32 -10.22 7.97
CA LEU A 114 50.15 -8.89 8.60
C LEU A 114 48.97 -8.13 7.95
N ASN A 115 48.72 -8.25 6.66
CA ASN A 115 47.55 -7.69 6.03
C ASN A 115 46.26 -8.31 6.58
N GLU A 116 46.18 -9.63 6.70
CA GLU A 116 45.01 -10.33 7.26
C GLU A 116 44.75 -9.93 8.73
N VAL A 117 45.80 -9.89 9.55
CA VAL A 117 45.69 -9.48 10.96
C VAL A 117 45.24 -8.04 11.09
N ARG A 118 45.72 -7.13 10.21
CA ARG A 118 45.23 -5.76 10.12
C ARG A 118 43.75 -5.72 9.81
N ASP A 119 43.29 -6.48 8.81
CA ASP A 119 41.92 -6.53 8.36
C ASP A 119 40.99 -7.07 9.45
N MET A 120 41.37 -8.14 10.14
CA MET A 120 40.68 -8.68 11.32
C MET A 120 40.59 -7.66 12.47
N THR A 121 41.63 -6.85 12.68
CA THR A 121 41.67 -5.82 13.70
C THR A 121 40.72 -4.67 13.37
N PHE A 122 40.68 -4.24 12.12
CA PHE A 122 39.93 -3.05 11.69
C PHE A 122 38.46 -3.34 11.40
N VAL A 123 38.09 -4.59 10.98
CA VAL A 123 36.71 -4.95 10.68
C VAL A 123 35.78 -4.71 11.89
N GLN A 124 36.27 -4.98 13.11
CA GLN A 124 35.52 -4.72 14.32
C GLN A 124 35.18 -3.23 14.48
N VAL A 125 36.14 -2.31 14.19
CA VAL A 125 35.92 -0.86 14.25
C VAL A 125 34.87 -0.46 13.23
N THR A 126 34.94 -0.99 12.02
CA THR A 126 33.97 -0.72 10.95
C THR A 126 32.57 -1.17 11.35
N GLN A 127 32.41 -2.43 11.80
CA GLN A 127 31.11 -2.99 12.16
C GLN A 127 30.46 -2.25 13.34
N HIS A 128 31.24 -1.92 14.38
CA HIS A 128 30.72 -1.12 15.48
C HIS A 128 30.31 0.29 15.07
N THR A 129 31.05 0.91 14.15
CA THR A 129 30.73 2.23 13.65
C THR A 129 29.44 2.19 12.84
N VAL A 130 29.28 1.23 11.92
CA VAL A 130 28.07 1.03 11.13
C VAL A 130 26.87 0.80 12.04
N ALA A 131 26.98 -0.11 13.01
CA ALA A 131 25.90 -0.41 13.95
C ALA A 131 25.50 0.84 14.77
N SER A 132 26.49 1.62 15.23
CA SER A 132 26.24 2.87 15.98
C SER A 132 25.47 3.90 15.16
N PHE A 133 25.85 4.12 13.89
CA PHE A 133 25.13 5.03 13.01
C PHE A 133 23.73 4.52 12.66
N THR A 134 23.55 3.20 12.45
CA THR A 134 22.25 2.58 12.23
C THR A 134 21.31 2.86 13.39
N VAL A 135 21.72 2.55 14.63
CA VAL A 135 20.92 2.78 15.83
C VAL A 135 20.63 4.27 16.04
N ARG A 136 21.63 5.14 15.83
CA ARG A 136 21.47 6.60 15.95
C ARG A 136 20.46 7.14 14.95
N THR A 137 20.54 6.70 13.69
CA THR A 137 19.62 7.15 12.64
C THR A 137 18.21 6.61 12.88
N PHE A 138 18.08 5.34 13.23
CA PHE A 138 16.80 4.73 13.58
C PHE A 138 16.12 5.46 14.74
N GLY A 139 16.87 5.72 15.82
CA GLY A 139 16.35 6.49 16.95
C GLY A 139 16.00 7.94 16.59
N HIS A 140 16.70 8.55 15.63
CA HIS A 140 16.36 9.88 15.13
C HIS A 140 15.08 9.86 14.30
N LEU A 141 14.92 8.90 13.37
CA LEU A 141 13.73 8.73 12.55
C LEU A 141 12.46 8.57 13.39
N HIS A 142 12.53 7.82 14.51
CA HIS A 142 11.39 7.69 15.43
C HIS A 142 11.08 8.95 16.24
N ARG A 143 12.00 9.91 16.31
CA ARG A 143 11.74 11.22 16.94
C ARG A 143 11.16 12.25 15.98
N LEU A 144 11.28 12.02 14.68
CA LEU A 144 10.68 12.88 13.67
C LEU A 144 9.15 12.82 13.74
N GLY A 145 8.49 13.94 13.53
CA GLY A 145 7.03 14.06 13.60
C GLY A 145 6.29 13.34 12.47
N ALA A 146 4.98 13.16 12.64
CA ALA A 146 4.12 12.46 11.68
C ALA A 146 4.16 13.09 10.26
N ARG A 147 4.36 14.41 10.17
CA ARG A 147 4.49 15.14 8.89
C ARG A 147 5.68 14.65 8.06
N PHE A 148 6.82 14.36 8.68
CA PHE A 148 7.98 13.80 7.97
C PHE A 148 7.66 12.45 7.34
N HIS A 149 6.98 11.58 8.08
CA HIS A 149 6.64 10.23 7.64
C HIS A 149 5.52 10.22 6.59
N SER A 150 4.57 11.17 6.65
CA SER A 150 3.49 11.27 5.65
C SER A 150 3.95 11.84 4.30
N GLN A 151 5.02 12.66 4.31
CA GLN A 151 5.55 13.28 3.09
C GLN A 151 6.61 12.43 2.38
N ARG A 152 7.04 11.31 2.96
CA ARG A 152 8.08 10.45 2.40
C ARG A 152 7.65 8.99 2.37
N GLU A 153 7.98 8.33 1.29
CA GLU A 153 7.78 6.89 1.18
C GLU A 153 8.68 6.14 2.16
N THR A 154 8.10 5.30 3.01
CA THR A 154 8.84 4.50 4.00
C THR A 154 9.94 3.66 3.35
N GLY A 155 9.66 3.06 2.19
CA GLY A 155 10.65 2.28 1.44
C GLY A 155 11.87 3.08 0.98
N ALA A 156 11.70 4.37 0.65
CA ALA A 156 12.81 5.26 0.30
C ALA A 156 13.69 5.56 1.54
N VAL A 157 13.05 5.81 2.68
CA VAL A 157 13.78 6.07 3.95
C VAL A 157 14.58 4.85 4.41
N VAL A 158 14.00 3.64 4.35
CA VAL A 158 14.68 2.38 4.67
C VAL A 158 15.87 2.16 3.74
N ARG A 159 15.69 2.34 2.43
CA ARG A 159 16.76 2.22 1.44
C ARG A 159 17.90 3.22 1.66
N ASP A 160 17.58 4.48 1.99
CA ASP A 160 18.59 5.49 2.31
C ASP A 160 19.35 5.16 3.60
N LEU A 161 18.70 4.57 4.59
CA LEU A 161 19.34 4.05 5.82
C LEU A 161 20.30 2.90 5.49
N GLU A 162 19.85 1.87 4.75
CA GLU A 162 20.68 0.70 4.40
C GLU A 162 21.87 1.09 3.52
N LYS A 163 21.62 1.80 2.41
CA LYS A 163 22.70 2.21 1.49
C LYS A 163 23.65 3.20 2.14
N GLY A 164 23.14 4.08 3.00
CA GLY A 164 23.95 5.05 3.72
C GLY A 164 24.88 4.38 4.74
N THR A 165 24.38 3.44 5.53
CA THR A 165 25.18 2.71 6.52
C THR A 165 26.17 1.75 5.86
N ALA A 166 25.79 1.06 4.77
CA ALA A 166 26.71 0.29 3.93
C ALA A 166 27.80 1.19 3.33
N GLY A 167 27.42 2.41 2.88
CA GLY A 167 28.36 3.41 2.37
C GLY A 167 29.42 3.82 3.40
N ILE A 168 29.05 3.97 4.69
CA ILE A 168 30.00 4.22 5.76
C ILE A 168 31.03 3.09 5.83
N GLY A 169 30.55 1.83 5.87
CA GLY A 169 31.42 0.65 5.92
C GLY A 169 32.39 0.61 4.75
N TYR A 170 31.92 0.89 3.55
CA TYR A 170 32.73 0.91 2.33
C TYR A 170 33.78 2.04 2.36
N LEU A 171 33.42 3.27 2.72
CA LEU A 171 34.36 4.40 2.80
C LEU A 171 35.48 4.15 3.81
N LEU A 172 35.16 3.58 4.97
CA LEU A 172 36.14 3.22 5.97
C LEU A 172 37.07 2.11 5.48
N GLY A 173 36.51 1.08 4.83
CA GLY A 173 37.28 0.00 4.21
C GLY A 173 38.20 0.53 3.13
N VAL A 174 37.70 1.29 2.17
CA VAL A 174 38.50 1.86 1.08
C VAL A 174 39.65 2.72 1.56
N ALA A 175 39.42 3.56 2.57
CA ALA A 175 40.47 4.42 3.11
C ALA A 175 41.63 3.59 3.69
N VAL A 176 41.34 2.60 4.53
CA VAL A 176 42.33 1.81 5.29
C VAL A 176 42.92 0.66 4.46
N PHE A 177 42.10 0.01 3.59
CA PHE A 177 42.55 -1.20 2.88
C PHE A 177 43.04 -0.95 1.47
N THR A 178 42.73 0.22 0.86
CA THR A 178 43.08 0.51 -0.52
C THR A 178 43.87 1.81 -0.69
N VAL A 179 43.32 2.95 -0.29
CA VAL A 179 43.93 4.27 -0.62
C VAL A 179 45.24 4.48 0.15
N VAL A 180 45.22 4.35 1.47
CA VAL A 180 46.43 4.57 2.31
C VAL A 180 47.51 3.51 2.03
N PRO A 181 47.21 2.20 1.95
CA PRO A 181 48.20 1.18 1.59
C PRO A 181 48.85 1.42 0.21
N THR A 182 48.04 1.75 -0.79
CA THR A 182 48.55 2.01 -2.15
C THR A 182 49.44 3.25 -2.19
N ALA A 183 49.05 4.31 -1.50
CA ALA A 183 49.88 5.52 -1.42
C ALA A 183 51.24 5.28 -0.75
N LEU A 184 51.25 4.52 0.36
CA LEU A 184 52.47 4.10 1.09
C LEU A 184 53.35 3.23 0.18
N GLU A 185 52.77 2.29 -0.55
CA GLU A 185 53.50 1.36 -1.42
C GLU A 185 54.16 2.11 -2.58
N ILE A 186 53.39 2.94 -3.30
CA ILE A 186 53.91 3.77 -4.42
C ILE A 186 54.98 4.70 -3.88
N GLY A 187 54.77 5.37 -2.78
CA GLY A 187 55.73 6.29 -2.17
C GLY A 187 57.02 5.58 -1.79
N SER A 188 56.92 4.40 -1.12
CA SER A 188 58.11 3.63 -0.73
C SER A 188 58.90 3.14 -1.91
N VAL A 189 58.25 2.65 -2.96
CA VAL A 189 58.94 2.18 -4.17
C VAL A 189 59.64 3.36 -4.91
N LEU A 190 58.96 4.52 -5.03
CA LEU A 190 59.57 5.70 -5.63
C LEU A 190 60.82 6.17 -4.88
N VAL A 191 60.79 6.20 -3.56
CA VAL A 191 61.95 6.55 -2.73
C VAL A 191 63.10 5.59 -2.97
N ILE A 192 62.86 4.27 -3.03
CA ILE A 192 63.89 3.27 -3.30
C ILE A 192 64.45 3.42 -4.72
N VAL A 193 63.59 3.63 -5.73
CA VAL A 193 64.03 3.77 -7.14
C VAL A 193 64.86 5.04 -7.33
N ILE A 194 64.45 6.16 -6.74
CA ILE A 194 65.24 7.41 -6.77
C ILE A 194 66.61 7.22 -6.12
N GLY A 195 66.62 6.61 -4.93
CA GLY A 195 67.84 6.46 -4.15
C GLY A 195 68.85 5.49 -4.76
N LYS A 196 68.41 4.41 -5.44
CA LYS A 196 69.30 3.40 -5.98
C LYS A 196 69.67 3.60 -7.46
N TYR A 197 68.68 4.08 -8.28
CA TYR A 197 68.84 4.08 -9.76
C TYR A 197 68.80 5.48 -10.39
N GLY A 198 68.61 6.53 -9.58
CA GLY A 198 68.64 7.90 -10.06
C GLY A 198 67.34 8.36 -10.78
N GLY A 199 67.38 9.59 -11.35
CA GLY A 199 66.21 10.28 -11.87
C GLY A 199 65.60 9.71 -13.16
N GLY A 200 66.40 9.02 -13.99
CA GLY A 200 65.92 8.52 -15.30
C GLY A 200 64.82 7.48 -15.20
N PHE A 201 64.99 6.48 -14.37
CA PHE A 201 63.95 5.46 -14.08
C PHE A 201 62.69 6.07 -13.47
N THR A 202 62.88 6.97 -12.49
CA THR A 202 61.81 7.67 -11.84
C THR A 202 61.02 8.54 -12.81
N ALA A 203 61.65 9.22 -13.73
CA ALA A 203 60.99 10.04 -14.74
C ALA A 203 60.11 9.20 -15.67
N ILE A 204 60.57 8.02 -16.11
CA ILE A 204 59.78 7.12 -16.94
C ILE A 204 58.57 6.61 -16.16
N ILE A 205 58.73 6.19 -14.89
CA ILE A 205 57.66 5.72 -14.04
C ILE A 205 56.62 6.82 -13.82
N LEU A 206 57.03 8.02 -13.46
CA LEU A 206 56.12 9.17 -13.25
C LEU A 206 55.41 9.58 -14.53
N CYS A 207 56.10 9.58 -15.69
CA CYS A 207 55.49 9.86 -16.98
C CYS A 207 54.41 8.80 -17.32
N THR A 208 54.74 7.53 -17.14
CA THR A 208 53.79 6.42 -17.33
C THR A 208 52.54 6.62 -16.47
N PHE A 209 52.70 6.96 -15.21
CA PHE A 209 51.57 7.21 -14.31
C PHE A 209 50.79 8.47 -14.70
N ALA A 210 51.42 9.52 -15.13
CA ALA A 210 50.76 10.74 -15.61
C ALA A 210 49.88 10.44 -16.86
N VAL A 211 50.45 9.73 -17.84
CA VAL A 211 49.70 9.30 -19.04
C VAL A 211 48.55 8.37 -18.67
N TYR A 212 48.80 7.38 -17.83
CA TYR A 212 47.77 6.47 -17.32
C TYR A 212 46.64 7.24 -16.64
N ALA A 213 46.97 8.17 -15.73
CA ALA A 213 45.96 8.96 -15.02
C ALA A 213 45.15 9.85 -15.96
N ALA A 214 45.81 10.53 -16.90
CA ALA A 214 45.14 11.37 -17.89
C ALA A 214 44.17 10.55 -18.76
N TYR A 215 44.63 9.41 -19.28
CA TYR A 215 43.81 8.49 -20.06
C TYR A 215 42.60 8.00 -19.24
N THR A 216 42.85 7.54 -18.02
CA THR A 216 41.78 7.06 -17.10
C THR A 216 40.73 8.14 -16.85
N VAL A 217 41.16 9.38 -16.57
CA VAL A 217 40.19 10.48 -16.29
C VAL A 217 39.34 10.80 -17.51
N VAL A 218 39.94 10.84 -18.70
CA VAL A 218 39.21 11.16 -19.94
C VAL A 218 38.18 10.10 -20.27
N LEU A 219 38.57 8.81 -20.27
CA LEU A 219 37.66 7.75 -20.62
C LEU A 219 36.59 7.49 -19.53
N THR A 220 36.94 7.62 -18.27
CA THR A 220 35.95 7.48 -17.16
C THR A 220 34.87 8.54 -17.30
N ARG A 221 35.18 9.77 -17.68
CA ARG A 221 34.16 10.81 -17.94
C ARG A 221 33.20 10.43 -19.07
N ARG A 222 33.72 9.81 -20.16
CA ARG A 222 32.82 9.29 -21.23
C ARG A 222 31.97 8.15 -20.77
N ARG A 223 32.55 7.17 -20.09
CA ARG A 223 31.85 5.99 -19.56
C ARG A 223 30.75 6.35 -18.56
N THR A 224 30.91 7.39 -17.76
CA THR A 224 29.90 7.84 -16.77
C THR A 224 28.53 8.12 -17.42
N ARG A 225 28.48 8.50 -18.71
CA ARG A 225 27.20 8.70 -19.42
C ARG A 225 26.46 7.37 -19.62
N TYR A 226 27.17 6.33 -20.08
CA TYR A 226 26.60 4.99 -20.27
C TYR A 226 26.14 4.39 -18.93
N GLN A 227 26.95 4.50 -17.91
CA GLN A 227 26.62 4.01 -16.57
C GLN A 227 25.37 4.68 -16.01
N ARG A 228 25.19 5.99 -16.23
CA ARG A 228 23.98 6.70 -15.80
C ARG A 228 22.72 6.18 -16.51
N ARG A 229 22.83 5.85 -17.80
CA ARG A 229 21.73 5.27 -18.55
C ARG A 229 21.36 3.88 -18.02
N VAL A 230 22.35 3.03 -17.76
CA VAL A 230 22.14 1.72 -17.13
C VAL A 230 21.42 1.86 -15.78
N ASN A 231 21.92 2.73 -14.89
CA ASN A 231 21.35 2.93 -13.57
C ASN A 231 19.92 3.50 -13.62
N ALA A 232 19.61 4.35 -14.60
CA ALA A 232 18.27 4.88 -14.78
C ALA A 232 17.28 3.80 -15.21
N LEU A 233 17.65 2.96 -16.18
CA LEU A 233 16.83 1.85 -16.67
C LEU A 233 16.68 0.74 -15.61
N GLU A 234 17.72 0.48 -14.82
CA GLU A 234 17.65 -0.43 -13.68
C GLU A 234 16.64 0.07 -12.62
N ALA A 235 16.69 1.37 -12.31
CA ALA A 235 15.75 1.97 -11.36
C ALA A 235 14.30 1.92 -11.89
N GLU A 236 14.09 2.15 -13.19
CA GLU A 236 12.78 2.04 -13.83
C GLU A 236 12.28 0.59 -13.82
N SER A 237 13.12 -0.39 -14.18
CA SER A 237 12.78 -1.81 -14.12
C SER A 237 12.37 -2.23 -12.71
N ASN A 238 13.17 -1.88 -11.70
CA ASN A 238 12.87 -2.20 -10.31
C ASN A 238 11.57 -1.57 -9.82
N ALA A 239 11.31 -0.30 -10.21
CA ALA A 239 10.06 0.36 -9.85
C ALA A 239 8.85 -0.37 -10.45
N ARG A 240 8.91 -0.79 -11.72
CA ARG A 240 7.83 -1.54 -12.38
C ARG A 240 7.59 -2.90 -11.74
N VAL A 241 8.66 -3.64 -11.41
CA VAL A 241 8.54 -4.95 -10.73
C VAL A 241 7.84 -4.77 -9.39
N VAL A 242 8.27 -3.79 -8.58
CA VAL A 242 7.66 -3.52 -7.28
C VAL A 242 6.21 -3.11 -7.42
N ASP A 243 5.88 -2.21 -8.36
CA ASP A 243 4.53 -1.73 -8.59
C ASP A 243 3.59 -2.86 -9.03
N SER A 244 4.00 -3.67 -10.01
CA SER A 244 3.24 -4.84 -10.48
C SER A 244 3.00 -5.87 -9.40
N LEU A 245 4.00 -6.15 -8.53
CA LEU A 245 3.87 -7.12 -7.44
C LEU A 245 3.03 -6.59 -6.27
N LEU A 246 3.09 -5.29 -5.99
CA LEU A 246 2.21 -4.67 -4.99
C LEU A 246 0.74 -4.68 -5.41
N ASN A 247 0.49 -4.65 -6.72
CA ASN A 247 -0.85 -4.68 -7.31
C ASN A 247 -1.18 -6.05 -7.93
N VAL A 248 -0.57 -7.15 -7.43
CA VAL A 248 -0.73 -8.48 -8.03
C VAL A 248 -2.18 -8.94 -8.11
N ASP A 249 -2.99 -8.61 -7.12
CA ASP A 249 -4.43 -8.93 -7.13
C ASP A 249 -5.13 -8.25 -8.31
N THR A 250 -4.82 -6.97 -8.55
CA THR A 250 -5.37 -6.23 -9.71
C THR A 250 -4.94 -6.86 -11.03
N VAL A 251 -3.64 -7.22 -11.16
CA VAL A 251 -3.13 -7.90 -12.35
C VAL A 251 -3.86 -9.22 -12.57
N LYS A 252 -4.14 -9.98 -11.50
CA LYS A 252 -4.88 -11.25 -11.54
C LYS A 252 -6.35 -11.06 -11.86
N TYR A 253 -7.03 -10.09 -11.24
CA TYR A 253 -8.44 -9.82 -11.51
C TYR A 253 -8.71 -9.45 -12.98
N PHE A 254 -7.76 -8.78 -13.63
CA PHE A 254 -7.89 -8.37 -15.02
C PHE A 254 -7.13 -9.27 -16.00
N ALA A 255 -6.54 -10.40 -15.54
CA ALA A 255 -5.77 -11.35 -16.37
C ALA A 255 -4.73 -10.65 -17.28
N ARG A 256 -3.98 -9.65 -16.73
CA ARG A 256 -3.06 -8.79 -17.47
C ARG A 256 -1.57 -9.12 -17.26
N GLU A 257 -1.23 -10.35 -16.88
CA GLU A 257 0.14 -10.80 -16.63
C GLU A 257 1.04 -10.62 -17.86
N ASP A 258 0.52 -10.91 -19.05
CA ASP A 258 1.28 -10.76 -20.29
C ASP A 258 1.57 -9.30 -20.62
N VAL A 259 0.67 -8.39 -20.30
CA VAL A 259 0.87 -6.94 -20.49
C VAL A 259 1.99 -6.44 -19.59
N GLU A 260 1.97 -6.82 -18.31
CA GLU A 260 3.02 -6.42 -17.36
C GLU A 260 4.36 -7.05 -17.72
N ARG A 261 4.39 -8.31 -18.13
CA ARG A 261 5.58 -8.98 -18.68
C ARG A 261 6.14 -8.22 -19.88
N GLY A 262 5.31 -7.91 -20.87
CA GLY A 262 5.75 -7.18 -22.06
C GLY A 262 6.20 -5.74 -21.79
N ARG A 263 5.64 -5.10 -20.76
CA ARG A 263 6.15 -3.79 -20.27
C ARG A 263 7.53 -3.89 -19.65
N LEU A 264 7.76 -4.92 -18.84
CA LEU A 264 9.07 -5.17 -18.21
C LEU A 264 10.12 -5.56 -19.24
N GLU A 265 9.80 -6.45 -20.19
CA GLU A 265 10.69 -6.89 -21.28
C GLU A 265 11.25 -5.72 -22.08
N ARG A 266 10.40 -4.75 -22.45
CA ARG A 266 10.86 -3.54 -23.18
C ARG A 266 11.89 -2.71 -22.41
N VAL A 267 11.72 -2.57 -21.10
CA VAL A 267 12.70 -1.85 -20.26
C VAL A 267 13.99 -2.65 -20.12
N LEU A 268 13.87 -3.97 -19.94
CA LEU A 268 15.02 -4.88 -19.82
C LEU A 268 15.81 -4.98 -21.12
N ASP A 269 15.16 -4.92 -22.29
CA ASP A 269 15.86 -4.86 -23.58
C ASP A 269 16.69 -3.58 -23.71
N ALA A 270 16.12 -2.44 -23.35
CA ALA A 270 16.85 -1.16 -23.34
C ALA A 270 17.99 -1.17 -22.30
N TRP A 271 17.76 -1.77 -21.13
CA TRP A 271 18.78 -1.97 -20.09
C TRP A 271 19.92 -2.86 -20.57
N ARG A 272 19.59 -3.98 -21.24
CA ARG A 272 20.57 -4.91 -21.82
C ARG A 272 21.46 -4.20 -22.83
N GLU A 273 20.89 -3.42 -23.75
CA GLU A 273 21.63 -2.67 -24.76
C GLU A 273 22.57 -1.64 -24.11
N ALA A 274 22.05 -0.85 -23.17
CA ALA A 274 22.83 0.12 -22.41
C ALA A 274 23.95 -0.56 -21.59
N GLY A 275 23.70 -1.77 -21.06
CA GLY A 275 24.67 -2.59 -20.35
C GLY A 275 25.83 -3.04 -21.23
N VAL A 276 25.53 -3.47 -22.45
CA VAL A 276 26.53 -3.84 -23.44
C VAL A 276 27.41 -2.65 -23.81
N ASP A 277 26.84 -1.48 -24.11
CA ASP A 277 27.56 -0.25 -24.41
C ASP A 277 28.48 0.16 -23.25
N ASN A 278 27.98 0.08 -22.02
CA ASN A 278 28.78 0.36 -20.82
C ASN A 278 29.96 -0.62 -20.67
N GLN A 279 29.73 -1.91 -20.99
CA GLN A 279 30.80 -2.92 -20.95
C GLN A 279 31.87 -2.65 -22.03
N TYR A 280 31.47 -2.30 -23.24
CA TYR A 280 32.44 -1.92 -24.28
C TYR A 280 33.28 -0.70 -23.87
N ALA A 281 32.64 0.31 -23.27
CA ALA A 281 33.37 1.48 -22.76
C ALA A 281 34.36 1.12 -21.64
N LEU A 282 33.97 0.14 -20.75
CA LEU A 282 34.83 -0.38 -19.70
C LEU A 282 36.01 -1.18 -20.27
N SER A 283 35.75 -2.07 -21.22
CA SER A 283 36.80 -2.86 -21.87
C SER A 283 37.81 -1.98 -22.61
N THR A 284 37.32 -0.93 -23.30
CA THR A 284 38.20 0.06 -23.96
C THR A 284 39.08 0.78 -22.94
N LEU A 285 38.53 1.15 -21.78
CA LEU A 285 39.31 1.75 -20.70
C LEU A 285 40.40 0.80 -20.21
N HIS A 286 40.13 -0.47 -19.97
CA HIS A 286 41.11 -1.44 -19.47
C HIS A 286 42.18 -1.78 -20.49
N ILE A 287 41.82 -1.91 -21.79
CA ILE A 287 42.78 -2.17 -22.86
C ILE A 287 43.83 -1.03 -22.94
N GLY A 288 43.35 0.22 -22.94
CA GLY A 288 44.25 1.36 -22.99
C GLY A 288 45.09 1.55 -21.72
N GLN A 289 44.52 1.26 -20.54
CA GLN A 289 45.29 1.23 -19.30
C GLN A 289 46.43 0.20 -19.36
N SER A 290 46.13 -1.03 -19.82
CA SER A 290 47.11 -2.08 -19.99
C SER A 290 48.19 -1.70 -21.03
N ALA A 291 47.80 -1.03 -22.12
CA ALA A 291 48.72 -0.54 -23.10
C ALA A 291 49.68 0.52 -22.53
N CYS A 292 49.18 1.47 -21.74
CA CYS A 292 49.98 2.48 -21.07
C CYS A 292 51.04 1.84 -20.12
N ILE A 293 50.60 0.89 -19.31
CA ILE A 293 51.49 0.17 -18.38
C ILE A 293 52.49 -0.67 -19.14
N GLY A 294 52.06 -1.42 -20.16
CA GLY A 294 52.94 -2.23 -20.98
C GLY A 294 54.05 -1.40 -21.69
N ALA A 295 53.69 -0.22 -22.22
CA ALA A 295 54.67 0.70 -22.80
C ALA A 295 55.66 1.24 -21.75
N GLY A 296 55.20 1.56 -20.55
CA GLY A 296 56.05 1.95 -19.42
C GLY A 296 56.98 0.85 -18.97
N ILE A 297 56.52 -0.40 -18.86
CA ILE A 297 57.35 -1.57 -18.57
C ILE A 297 58.45 -1.72 -19.66
N ALA A 298 58.07 -1.70 -20.94
CA ALA A 298 59.00 -1.80 -22.04
C ALA A 298 60.09 -0.73 -22.00
N ALA A 299 59.71 0.52 -21.75
CA ALA A 299 60.67 1.65 -21.68
C ALA A 299 61.66 1.48 -20.51
N VAL A 300 61.16 1.09 -19.32
CA VAL A 300 62.00 0.85 -18.14
C VAL A 300 62.93 -0.36 -18.37
N MET A 301 62.43 -1.45 -18.97
CA MET A 301 63.18 -2.67 -19.23
C MET A 301 64.29 -2.42 -20.28
N LEU A 302 64.00 -1.60 -21.32
CA LEU A 302 65.02 -1.19 -22.31
C LEU A 302 66.10 -0.36 -21.64
N LEU A 303 65.75 0.61 -20.76
CA LEU A 303 66.75 1.42 -20.06
C LEU A 303 67.57 0.55 -19.10
N ALA A 304 66.93 -0.32 -18.33
CA ALA A 304 67.56 -1.22 -17.40
C ALA A 304 68.50 -2.23 -18.14
N GLY A 305 68.06 -2.77 -19.27
CA GLY A 305 68.83 -3.65 -20.10
C GLY A 305 70.13 -2.93 -20.67
N GLN A 306 70.01 -1.65 -21.07
CA GLN A 306 71.19 -0.86 -21.50
C GLN A 306 72.20 -0.65 -20.37
N HIS A 307 71.71 -0.39 -19.15
CA HIS A 307 72.55 -0.23 -17.95
C HIS A 307 73.24 -1.56 -17.57
N VAL A 308 72.52 -2.70 -17.68
CA VAL A 308 73.09 -4.05 -17.45
C VAL A 308 74.16 -4.35 -18.49
N ALA A 309 73.94 -4.07 -19.81
CA ALA A 309 74.91 -4.29 -20.88
C ALA A 309 76.13 -3.45 -20.68
N ARG A 310 76.04 -2.25 -20.10
CA ARG A 310 77.12 -1.38 -19.72
C ARG A 310 77.84 -1.78 -18.41
N GLY A 311 77.37 -2.79 -17.70
CA GLY A 311 77.92 -3.22 -16.42
C GLY A 311 77.66 -2.26 -15.26
N THR A 312 76.76 -1.30 -15.41
CA THR A 312 76.40 -0.30 -14.37
C THR A 312 75.20 -0.77 -13.47
N MET A 313 74.55 -1.88 -13.88
CA MET A 313 73.45 -2.52 -13.13
C MET A 313 73.64 -4.05 -13.20
N THR A 314 73.08 -4.76 -12.17
CA THR A 314 73.07 -6.22 -12.12
C THR A 314 71.80 -6.76 -12.78
N ILE A 315 71.77 -8.06 -13.07
CA ILE A 315 70.55 -8.76 -13.53
C ILE A 315 69.47 -8.72 -12.45
N GLY A 316 69.87 -8.83 -11.15
CA GLY A 316 68.96 -8.66 -10.02
C GLY A 316 68.28 -7.28 -9.96
N ASP A 317 68.99 -6.20 -10.38
CA ASP A 317 68.40 -4.88 -10.46
C ASP A 317 67.29 -4.79 -11.52
N LEU A 318 67.50 -5.44 -12.68
CA LEU A 318 66.47 -5.52 -13.72
C LEU A 318 65.22 -6.29 -13.22
N VAL A 319 65.41 -7.37 -12.52
CA VAL A 319 64.31 -8.16 -11.89
C VAL A 319 63.62 -7.34 -10.84
N LEU A 320 64.36 -6.61 -9.98
CA LEU A 320 63.78 -5.73 -8.96
C LEU A 320 62.86 -4.64 -9.52
N ILE A 321 63.34 -3.94 -10.53
CA ILE A 321 62.57 -2.84 -11.16
C ILE A 321 61.30 -3.39 -11.82
N ASN A 322 61.39 -4.51 -12.53
CA ASN A 322 60.27 -5.18 -13.14
C ASN A 322 59.22 -5.59 -12.07
N ALA A 323 59.67 -6.19 -10.96
CA ALA A 323 58.79 -6.57 -9.87
C ALA A 323 58.08 -5.39 -9.25
N TYR A 324 58.77 -4.26 -9.03
CA TYR A 324 58.15 -3.04 -8.50
C TYR A 324 57.10 -2.42 -9.43
N ILE A 325 57.35 -2.40 -10.76
CA ILE A 325 56.37 -1.88 -11.72
C ILE A 325 55.10 -2.74 -11.71
N ILE A 326 55.22 -4.07 -11.70
CA ILE A 326 54.10 -4.99 -11.62
C ILE A 326 53.34 -4.78 -10.30
N GLN A 327 54.08 -4.68 -9.18
CA GLN A 327 53.50 -4.50 -7.85
C GLN A 327 52.66 -3.23 -7.74
N ILE A 328 53.09 -2.11 -8.35
CA ILE A 328 52.35 -0.84 -8.36
C ILE A 328 51.16 -0.87 -9.35
N SER A 329 51.33 -1.61 -10.47
CA SER A 329 50.31 -1.64 -11.53
C SER A 329 48.97 -2.24 -11.07
N LEU A 330 48.97 -3.29 -10.20
CA LEU A 330 47.77 -3.97 -9.71
C LEU A 330 46.84 -3.04 -8.91
N PRO A 331 47.30 -2.34 -7.85
CA PRO A 331 46.46 -1.39 -7.14
C PRO A 331 46.02 -0.19 -7.99
N LEU A 332 46.84 0.23 -8.96
CA LEU A 332 46.52 1.34 -9.82
C LEU A 332 45.33 1.03 -10.74
N ASN A 333 45.26 -0.19 -11.28
CA ASN A 333 44.11 -0.66 -12.06
C ASN A 333 42.81 -0.67 -11.27
N ALA A 334 42.87 -1.02 -9.99
CA ALA A 334 41.70 -1.01 -9.09
C ALA A 334 41.25 0.40 -8.69
N LEU A 335 42.16 1.39 -8.69
CA LEU A 335 41.92 2.73 -8.16
C LEU A 335 40.74 3.46 -8.85
N GLY A 336 40.57 3.26 -10.17
CA GLY A 336 39.46 3.84 -10.93
C GLY A 336 38.10 3.30 -10.52
N PHE A 337 38.02 2.01 -10.24
CA PHE A 337 36.79 1.38 -9.69
C PHE A 337 36.54 1.88 -8.28
N VAL A 338 37.56 1.82 -7.44
CA VAL A 338 37.47 2.22 -6.02
C VAL A 338 37.04 3.69 -5.88
N PHE A 339 37.59 4.60 -6.69
CA PHE A 339 37.22 6.03 -6.67
C PHE A 339 35.73 6.24 -6.99
N ARG A 340 35.22 5.51 -7.97
CA ARG A 340 33.80 5.63 -8.34
C ARG A 340 32.90 5.12 -7.25
N GLU A 341 33.17 3.91 -6.76
CA GLU A 341 32.40 3.28 -5.70
C GLU A 341 32.44 4.10 -4.40
N ALA A 342 33.59 4.69 -4.08
CA ALA A 342 33.72 5.62 -2.96
C ALA A 342 32.89 6.90 -3.15
N ASN A 343 32.78 7.41 -4.37
CA ASN A 343 31.93 8.57 -4.64
C ASN A 343 30.43 8.22 -4.53
N ASP A 344 30.02 7.04 -4.99
CA ASP A 344 28.64 6.55 -4.85
C ASP A 344 28.31 6.26 -3.38
N ALA A 345 29.23 5.64 -2.64
CA ALA A 345 29.12 5.46 -1.20
C ALA A 345 29.03 6.81 -0.47
N MET A 346 29.85 7.81 -0.86
CA MET A 346 29.77 9.15 -0.28
C MET A 346 28.39 9.79 -0.51
N THR A 347 27.82 9.63 -1.71
CA THR A 347 26.47 10.14 -2.01
C THR A 347 25.41 9.48 -1.15
N ASN A 348 25.51 8.16 -0.91
CA ASN A 348 24.61 7.44 -0.01
C ASN A 348 24.76 7.89 1.45
N VAL A 349 26.00 8.15 1.89
CA VAL A 349 26.28 8.71 3.21
C VAL A 349 25.75 10.14 3.34
N GLU A 350 25.86 10.97 2.30
CA GLU A 350 25.27 12.32 2.26
C GLU A 350 23.75 12.26 2.47
N ARG A 351 23.05 11.30 1.83
CA ARG A 351 21.61 11.07 2.05
C ARG A 351 21.29 10.64 3.49
N LEU A 352 22.08 9.72 4.05
CA LEU A 352 21.94 9.29 5.44
C LEU A 352 22.11 10.47 6.41
N PHE A 353 23.10 11.33 6.19
CA PHE A 353 23.27 12.54 6.99
C PHE A 353 22.15 13.55 6.73
N GLY A 354 21.58 13.59 5.53
CA GLY A 354 20.34 14.33 5.25
C GLY A 354 19.16 13.85 6.07
N LEU A 355 19.04 12.55 6.33
CA LEU A 355 18.05 12.01 7.28
C LEU A 355 18.35 12.42 8.71
N LEU A 356 19.63 12.39 9.14
CA LEU A 356 20.05 12.79 10.49
C LEU A 356 19.90 14.30 10.74
N ASP A 357 20.00 15.10 9.68
CA ASP A 357 19.83 16.56 9.73
C ASP A 357 18.37 17.00 9.49
N ALA A 358 17.49 16.05 9.10
CA ALA A 358 16.09 16.34 8.94
C ALA A 358 15.50 16.86 10.25
N ARG A 359 14.80 17.98 10.15
CA ARG A 359 14.08 18.61 11.25
C ARG A 359 12.66 18.86 10.85
N GLY A 360 11.70 18.52 11.69
CA GLY A 360 10.32 18.94 11.51
C GLY A 360 10.06 20.34 12.03
N LYS A 361 8.80 20.73 12.03
CA LYS A 361 8.42 22.00 12.67
C LYS A 361 8.86 21.98 14.15
N PRO A 362 9.37 23.10 14.68
CA PRO A 362 9.67 23.22 16.09
C PRO A 362 8.45 22.85 16.95
N GLY A 363 8.63 21.93 17.88
CA GLY A 363 7.57 21.46 18.79
C GLY A 363 6.81 20.19 18.34
N GLU A 364 6.86 19.79 17.06
CA GLU A 364 6.31 18.49 16.65
C GLU A 364 7.26 17.33 16.98
N GLU A 365 8.57 17.54 16.93
CA GLU A 365 9.61 16.51 17.05
C GLU A 365 10.27 16.46 18.41
N SER A 366 10.43 17.62 19.05
CA SER A 366 11.09 17.72 20.34
C SER A 366 10.21 18.49 21.31
N ASP A 367 10.28 18.10 22.57
CA ASP A 367 9.65 18.87 23.62
C ASP A 367 10.26 20.28 23.69
N ALA A 368 9.44 21.27 24.03
CA ALA A 368 9.90 22.64 24.21
C ALA A 368 11.00 22.68 25.29
N PRO A 369 11.99 23.58 25.19
CA PRO A 369 12.95 23.75 26.25
C PRO A 369 12.23 24.05 27.56
N GLY A 370 12.44 23.20 28.59
CA GLY A 370 11.78 23.34 29.88
C GLY A 370 10.40 22.70 29.99
N ALA A 371 9.97 21.91 28.98
CA ALA A 371 8.71 21.15 29.02
C ALA A 371 8.66 20.26 30.30
N GLN A 372 7.52 20.35 31.01
CA GLN A 372 7.27 19.58 32.22
C GLN A 372 6.43 18.34 31.90
N PRO A 373 6.54 17.28 32.72
CA PRO A 373 5.60 16.17 32.60
C PRO A 373 4.14 16.63 32.78
N LEU A 374 3.22 16.15 31.93
CA LEU A 374 1.78 16.38 32.14
C LEU A 374 1.31 15.72 33.42
N VAL A 375 0.63 16.46 34.25
CA VAL A 375 0.00 15.98 35.49
C VAL A 375 -1.51 15.99 35.30
N VAL A 376 -2.09 14.80 35.06
CA VAL A 376 -3.54 14.66 34.94
C VAL A 376 -4.16 14.63 36.33
N ARG A 377 -5.08 15.56 36.59
CA ARG A 377 -5.85 15.65 37.87
C ARG A 377 -7.27 15.17 37.70
N GLY A 378 -7.94 15.57 36.61
CA GLY A 378 -9.28 15.17 36.27
C GLY A 378 -9.43 14.77 34.80
N GLY A 379 -8.55 15.27 33.94
CA GLY A 379 -8.54 14.97 32.54
C GLY A 379 -9.45 15.86 31.71
N ALA A 380 -9.72 17.11 32.15
CA ALA A 380 -10.43 18.10 31.34
C ALA A 380 -9.66 18.43 30.07
N ILE A 381 -10.33 18.49 28.92
CA ILE A 381 -9.75 18.83 27.62
C ILE A 381 -10.36 20.13 27.14
N GLU A 382 -9.52 21.04 26.62
CA GLU A 382 -9.95 22.34 26.15
C GLU A 382 -9.27 22.67 24.82
N PHE A 383 -10.07 23.00 23.81
CA PHE A 383 -9.66 23.56 22.54
C PHE A 383 -10.10 25.02 22.50
N GLU A 384 -9.19 25.94 22.26
CA GLU A 384 -9.45 27.39 22.18
C GLU A 384 -8.97 27.93 20.85
N HIS A 385 -9.90 28.40 20.02
CA HIS A 385 -9.66 29.09 18.75
C HIS A 385 -8.66 28.34 17.84
N VAL A 386 -8.83 27.01 17.71
CA VAL A 386 -7.88 26.13 17.02
C VAL A 386 -8.07 26.21 15.50
N ASP A 387 -7.01 26.67 14.82
CA ASP A 387 -6.84 26.60 13.37
C ASP A 387 -5.78 25.56 13.00
N PHE A 388 -6.00 24.78 11.94
CA PHE A 388 -5.03 23.79 11.51
C PHE A 388 -5.17 23.42 10.03
N GLY A 389 -4.01 23.22 9.35
CA GLY A 389 -3.88 22.65 8.03
C GLY A 389 -2.69 21.68 7.90
N TYR A 390 -2.88 20.57 7.19
CA TYR A 390 -1.77 19.66 6.89
C TYR A 390 -0.76 20.31 5.96
N GLU A 391 -1.24 21.13 5.02
CA GLU A 391 -0.45 21.92 4.09
C GLU A 391 -0.85 23.38 4.21
N PRO A 392 0.07 24.31 3.96
CA PRO A 392 -0.24 25.75 4.04
C PRO A 392 -1.35 26.21 3.09
N SER A 393 -1.58 25.45 2.00
CA SER A 393 -2.60 25.71 0.98
C SER A 393 -3.98 25.18 1.33
N ARG A 394 -4.09 24.26 2.35
CA ARG A 394 -5.33 23.57 2.68
C ARG A 394 -5.59 23.56 4.17
N GLN A 395 -6.34 24.54 4.65
CA GLN A 395 -6.83 24.57 6.02
C GLN A 395 -7.96 23.56 6.21
N ILE A 396 -7.94 22.87 7.34
CA ILE A 396 -8.88 21.80 7.70
C ILE A 396 -9.76 22.18 8.89
N LEU A 397 -9.21 22.85 9.90
CA LEU A 397 -9.96 23.34 11.05
C LEU A 397 -9.92 24.87 11.08
N TRP A 398 -11.06 25.45 11.41
CA TRP A 398 -11.29 26.89 11.44
C TRP A 398 -11.94 27.28 12.76
N ASP A 399 -11.18 27.97 13.62
CA ASP A 399 -11.66 28.57 14.86
C ASP A 399 -12.45 27.59 15.75
N VAL A 400 -11.92 26.36 15.94
CA VAL A 400 -12.59 25.33 16.71
C VAL A 400 -12.36 25.55 18.19
N SER A 401 -13.46 25.71 18.94
CA SER A 401 -13.44 25.91 20.40
C SER A 401 -14.49 25.05 21.06
N PHE A 402 -14.05 24.20 22.02
CA PHE A 402 -14.92 23.38 22.86
C PHE A 402 -14.18 22.92 24.12
N ARG A 403 -14.94 22.43 25.11
CA ARG A 403 -14.41 21.89 26.36
C ARG A 403 -15.07 20.57 26.69
N ILE A 404 -14.29 19.64 27.25
CA ILE A 404 -14.73 18.37 27.79
C ILE A 404 -14.40 18.37 29.28
N GLU A 405 -15.41 18.19 30.12
CA GLU A 405 -15.23 18.16 31.57
C GLU A 405 -14.64 16.80 32.02
N PRO A 406 -14.05 16.74 33.22
CA PRO A 406 -13.49 15.50 33.77
C PRO A 406 -14.52 14.37 33.83
N GLY A 407 -14.21 13.20 33.24
CA GLY A 407 -15.07 12.04 33.22
C GLY A 407 -16.25 12.11 32.25
N GLN A 408 -16.37 13.20 31.48
CA GLN A 408 -17.42 13.38 30.49
C GLN A 408 -17.11 12.60 29.21
N THR A 409 -18.14 12.07 28.58
CA THR A 409 -18.09 11.46 27.26
C THR A 409 -18.63 12.44 26.22
N VAL A 410 -17.75 12.94 25.35
CA VAL A 410 -18.10 13.86 24.27
C VAL A 410 -17.98 13.16 22.92
N ALA A 411 -19.03 13.23 22.12
CA ALA A 411 -19.06 12.70 20.78
C ALA A 411 -18.86 13.79 19.72
N VAL A 412 -18.10 13.49 18.66
CA VAL A 412 -17.90 14.38 17.50
C VAL A 412 -18.48 13.72 16.27
N VAL A 413 -19.42 14.41 15.63
CA VAL A 413 -20.10 13.95 14.40
C VAL A 413 -19.97 14.95 13.27
N GLY A 414 -20.26 14.54 12.05
CA GLY A 414 -20.21 15.41 10.85
C GLY A 414 -19.90 14.61 9.59
N GLY A 415 -19.97 15.24 8.45
CA GLY A 415 -19.67 14.63 7.15
C GLY A 415 -18.23 14.12 7.02
N SER A 416 -17.97 13.32 5.99
CA SER A 416 -16.60 12.91 5.66
C SER A 416 -15.77 14.14 5.31
N GLY A 417 -14.56 14.23 5.84
CA GLY A 417 -13.67 15.38 5.62
C GLY A 417 -13.95 16.61 6.49
N SER A 418 -14.89 16.57 7.43
CA SER A 418 -15.19 17.71 8.32
C SER A 418 -14.11 17.98 9.39
N GLY A 419 -13.04 17.18 9.48
CA GLY A 419 -11.93 17.42 10.39
C GLY A 419 -11.94 16.63 11.69
N LYS A 420 -12.88 15.70 11.91
CA LYS A 420 -13.06 14.92 13.16
C LYS A 420 -11.79 14.19 13.60
N SER A 421 -11.21 13.33 12.77
CA SER A 421 -9.98 12.58 13.11
C SER A 421 -8.75 13.49 13.25
N THR A 422 -8.82 14.72 12.72
CA THR A 422 -7.77 15.74 12.92
C THR A 422 -7.73 16.20 14.37
N LEU A 423 -8.86 16.30 15.08
CA LEU A 423 -8.90 16.63 16.51
C LEU A 423 -8.13 15.61 17.35
N ALA A 424 -8.32 14.31 17.08
CA ALA A 424 -7.57 13.26 17.75
C ALA A 424 -6.05 13.39 17.50
N ARG A 425 -5.64 13.64 16.24
CA ARG A 425 -4.22 13.80 15.88
C ARG A 425 -3.57 15.00 16.56
N LEU A 426 -4.29 16.09 16.73
CA LEU A 426 -3.84 17.28 17.45
C LEU A 426 -3.77 17.02 18.95
N LEU A 427 -4.74 16.33 19.55
CA LEU A 427 -4.75 15.98 20.97
C LEU A 427 -3.56 15.07 21.32
N PHE A 428 -3.19 14.12 20.45
CA PHE A 428 -1.99 13.27 20.60
C PHE A 428 -0.68 14.01 20.28
N ARG A 429 -0.76 15.31 19.94
CA ARG A 429 0.40 16.11 19.51
C ARG A 429 1.23 15.38 18.44
N LEU A 430 0.53 14.75 17.46
CA LEU A 430 1.16 14.26 16.23
C LEU A 430 1.40 15.41 15.25
N TYR A 431 0.60 16.47 15.38
CA TYR A 431 0.71 17.75 14.71
C TYR A 431 0.47 18.86 15.76
N GLN A 432 0.92 20.06 15.45
CA GLN A 432 0.59 21.25 16.24
C GLN A 432 -0.41 22.15 15.51
N PRO A 433 -1.33 22.81 16.22
CA PRO A 433 -2.22 23.78 15.62
C PRO A 433 -1.43 24.96 15.03
N ASP A 434 -1.91 25.54 13.94
CA ASP A 434 -1.32 26.73 13.32
C ASP A 434 -1.67 28.00 14.13
N ALA A 435 -2.87 28.04 14.73
CA ALA A 435 -3.28 29.04 15.72
C ALA A 435 -4.12 28.41 16.83
N GLY A 436 -4.34 29.13 17.89
CA GLY A 436 -5.08 28.65 19.08
C GLY A 436 -4.26 27.81 20.04
N THR A 437 -4.95 27.18 21.00
CA THR A 437 -4.33 26.44 22.12
C THR A 437 -5.14 25.19 22.45
N ILE A 438 -4.46 24.11 22.78
CA ILE A 438 -5.08 22.88 23.29
C ILE A 438 -4.50 22.61 24.68
N ARG A 439 -5.39 22.41 25.66
CA ARG A 439 -4.99 22.18 27.06
C ARG A 439 -5.60 20.90 27.62
N ILE A 440 -4.89 20.28 28.56
CA ILE A 440 -5.40 19.22 29.43
C ILE A 440 -5.22 19.68 30.88
N ASP A 441 -6.31 19.74 31.64
CA ASP A 441 -6.34 20.29 33.01
C ASP A 441 -5.64 21.67 33.11
N GLY A 442 -5.89 22.56 32.14
CA GLY A 442 -5.31 23.89 32.03
C GLY A 442 -3.84 23.94 31.57
N GLN A 443 -3.19 22.78 31.34
CA GLN A 443 -1.80 22.70 30.90
C GLN A 443 -1.75 22.66 29.36
N ASP A 444 -1.04 23.64 28.76
CA ASP A 444 -0.86 23.73 27.31
C ASP A 444 -0.03 22.55 26.80
N LEU A 445 -0.54 21.82 25.78
CA LEU A 445 0.13 20.63 25.21
C LEU A 445 1.49 20.96 24.59
N ARG A 446 1.77 22.21 24.23
CA ARG A 446 3.07 22.65 23.71
C ARG A 446 4.14 22.70 24.81
N LEU A 447 3.75 22.89 26.07
CA LEU A 447 4.65 23.06 27.23
C LEU A 447 4.84 21.78 28.04
N VAL A 448 4.14 20.69 27.70
CA VAL A 448 4.29 19.37 28.35
C VAL A 448 5.14 18.42 27.51
N THR A 449 5.73 17.39 28.15
CA THR A 449 6.51 16.39 27.42
C THR A 449 5.58 15.47 26.62
N ALA A 450 5.90 15.18 25.35
CA ALA A 450 5.11 14.33 24.47
C ALA A 450 4.92 12.92 25.05
N ARG A 451 5.90 12.44 25.80
CA ARG A 451 5.83 11.13 26.46
C ARG A 451 4.75 11.11 27.53
N SER A 452 4.77 12.05 28.49
CA SER A 452 3.77 12.10 29.56
C SER A 452 2.37 12.34 29.01
N LEU A 453 2.24 13.16 27.96
CA LEU A 453 0.97 13.37 27.24
C LEU A 453 0.46 12.05 26.67
N ARG A 454 1.27 11.35 25.87
CA ARG A 454 0.85 10.11 25.23
C ARG A 454 0.66 8.97 26.22
N ASP A 455 1.36 8.96 27.36
CA ASP A 455 1.13 8.00 28.42
C ASP A 455 -0.26 8.20 29.06
N ALA A 456 -0.75 9.45 29.15
CA ALA A 456 -2.08 9.79 29.70
C ALA A 456 -3.24 9.57 28.71
N LEU A 457 -2.97 9.45 27.43
CA LEU A 457 -3.99 9.29 26.38
C LEU A 457 -4.03 7.84 25.88
N GLY A 458 -5.22 7.29 25.67
CA GLY A 458 -5.45 6.03 24.95
C GLY A 458 -6.20 6.26 23.66
N ILE A 459 -5.97 5.42 22.66
CA ILE A 459 -6.69 5.48 21.38
C ILE A 459 -7.11 4.09 20.92
N VAL A 460 -8.34 4.00 20.42
CA VAL A 460 -8.81 2.92 19.56
C VAL A 460 -8.99 3.53 18.17
N PRO A 461 -8.04 3.30 17.25
CA PRO A 461 -8.05 3.95 15.94
C PRO A 461 -9.05 3.28 14.99
N GLN A 462 -9.44 3.99 13.94
CA GLN A 462 -10.28 3.50 12.84
C GLN A 462 -9.62 2.28 12.16
N ASP A 463 -8.37 2.43 11.73
CA ASP A 463 -7.57 1.37 11.13
C ASP A 463 -6.54 0.86 12.14
N THR A 464 -6.75 -0.36 12.63
CA THR A 464 -5.83 -1.01 13.55
C THR A 464 -4.70 -1.68 12.78
N ILE A 465 -3.50 -1.10 12.87
CA ILE A 465 -2.27 -1.69 12.32
C ILE A 465 -1.60 -2.54 13.39
N LEU A 466 -1.24 -3.78 13.00
CA LEU A 466 -0.54 -4.74 13.86
C LEU A 466 0.89 -4.97 13.36
N PHE A 467 1.79 -5.21 14.32
CA PHE A 467 3.15 -5.65 14.01
C PHE A 467 3.13 -7.10 13.54
N ASN A 468 4.02 -7.45 12.62
CA ASN A 468 4.21 -8.84 12.21
C ASN A 468 4.91 -9.66 13.29
N ASP A 469 4.20 -9.84 14.39
CA ASP A 469 4.65 -10.54 15.60
C ASP A 469 3.47 -11.32 16.21
N THR A 470 3.63 -11.85 17.40
CA THR A 470 2.62 -12.62 18.12
C THR A 470 1.43 -11.75 18.57
N LEU A 471 0.29 -12.36 18.84
CA LEU A 471 -0.86 -11.71 19.46
C LEU A 471 -0.48 -11.14 20.84
N ALA A 472 0.27 -11.91 21.65
CA ALA A 472 0.78 -11.44 22.94
C ALA A 472 1.59 -10.17 22.83
N TYR A 473 2.53 -10.08 21.86
CA TYR A 473 3.32 -8.88 21.60
C TYR A 473 2.43 -7.70 21.20
N ASN A 474 1.49 -7.96 20.28
CA ASN A 474 0.61 -6.90 19.78
C ASN A 474 -0.31 -6.32 20.86
N ILE A 475 -0.86 -7.14 21.74
CA ILE A 475 -1.67 -6.68 22.88
C ILE A 475 -0.76 -6.00 23.91
N GLY A 476 0.39 -6.64 24.27
CA GLY A 476 1.36 -6.15 25.23
C GLY A 476 1.95 -4.79 24.87
N TYR A 477 1.90 -4.39 23.59
CA TYR A 477 2.40 -3.09 23.12
C TYR A 477 1.72 -1.89 23.81
N GLY A 478 0.50 -2.08 24.36
CA GLY A 478 -0.23 -1.05 25.09
C GLY A 478 0.45 -0.58 26.39
N LYS A 479 1.26 -1.43 27.01
CA LYS A 479 1.93 -1.13 28.31
C LYS A 479 3.35 -1.65 28.32
N ARG A 480 4.31 -0.81 28.75
CA ARG A 480 5.70 -1.26 28.99
C ARG A 480 5.72 -2.33 30.06
N ASP A 481 6.55 -3.33 29.86
CA ASP A 481 6.77 -4.43 30.80
C ASP A 481 5.48 -5.14 31.22
N ALA A 482 4.48 -5.22 30.29
CA ALA A 482 3.24 -5.92 30.51
C ALA A 482 3.52 -7.42 30.78
N THR A 483 3.01 -7.91 31.89
CA THR A 483 3.07 -9.33 32.21
C THR A 483 2.10 -10.14 31.34
N ARG A 484 2.41 -11.42 31.11
CA ARG A 484 1.49 -12.30 30.35
C ARG A 484 0.10 -12.36 30.96
N GLY A 485 -0.01 -12.30 32.31
CA GLY A 485 -1.30 -12.28 33.00
C GLY A 485 -2.11 -11.02 32.70
N GLU A 486 -1.46 -9.84 32.65
CA GLU A 486 -2.14 -8.59 32.26
C GLU A 486 -2.58 -8.60 30.79
N VAL A 487 -1.78 -9.19 29.88
CA VAL A 487 -2.14 -9.36 28.48
C VAL A 487 -3.37 -10.25 28.32
N ILE A 488 -3.43 -11.38 29.04
CA ILE A 488 -4.59 -12.28 29.06
C ILE A 488 -5.83 -11.56 29.65
N ALA A 489 -5.66 -10.82 30.74
CA ALA A 489 -6.78 -10.06 31.32
C ALA A 489 -7.32 -8.99 30.35
N ALA A 490 -6.46 -8.29 29.64
CA ALA A 490 -6.84 -7.32 28.64
C ALA A 490 -7.53 -7.96 27.41
N ALA A 491 -7.02 -9.10 26.95
CA ALA A 491 -7.63 -9.87 25.87
C ALA A 491 -9.05 -10.36 26.23
N ARG A 492 -9.23 -10.85 27.46
CA ARG A 492 -10.52 -11.25 27.99
C ARG A 492 -11.48 -10.07 28.09
N GLY A 493 -11.01 -8.91 28.57
CA GLY A 493 -11.78 -7.68 28.62
C GLY A 493 -12.22 -7.19 27.23
N ALA A 494 -11.48 -7.51 26.18
CA ALA A 494 -11.81 -7.22 24.79
C ALA A 494 -12.54 -8.37 24.07
N GLN A 495 -12.99 -9.41 24.79
CA GLN A 495 -13.66 -10.60 24.25
C GLN A 495 -12.85 -11.31 23.13
N LEU A 496 -11.54 -11.38 23.29
CA LEU A 496 -10.63 -12.08 22.38
C LEU A 496 -10.25 -13.48 22.84
N ASP A 497 -10.48 -13.81 24.10
CA ASP A 497 -10.03 -15.07 24.72
C ASP A 497 -10.57 -16.30 23.99
N ALA A 498 -11.88 -16.37 23.75
CA ALA A 498 -12.49 -17.47 23.01
C ALA A 498 -11.97 -17.62 21.57
N PHE A 499 -11.57 -16.53 20.93
CA PHE A 499 -10.93 -16.56 19.61
C PHE A 499 -9.49 -17.06 19.73
N ILE A 500 -8.72 -16.54 20.67
CA ILE A 500 -7.30 -16.89 20.85
C ILE A 500 -7.15 -18.35 21.27
N GLU A 501 -8.03 -18.88 22.11
CA GLU A 501 -8.01 -20.28 22.56
C GLU A 501 -8.25 -21.29 21.42
N ARG A 502 -8.91 -20.87 20.34
CA ARG A 502 -9.10 -21.70 19.13
C ARG A 502 -7.89 -21.72 18.19
N LEU A 503 -6.94 -20.81 18.37
CA LEU A 503 -5.75 -20.76 17.52
C LEU A 503 -4.73 -21.83 17.97
N PRO A 504 -4.02 -22.50 17.02
CA PRO A 504 -3.07 -23.56 17.36
C PRO A 504 -1.99 -23.12 18.34
N ASP A 505 -1.46 -21.90 18.17
CA ASP A 505 -0.40 -21.35 19.01
C ASP A 505 -0.94 -20.35 20.05
N ALA A 506 -2.27 -20.24 20.21
CA ALA A 506 -2.95 -19.31 21.11
C ALA A 506 -2.34 -17.89 21.06
N TYR A 507 -1.89 -17.36 22.19
CA TYR A 507 -1.27 -16.02 22.30
C TYR A 507 0.04 -15.87 21.53
N ASP A 508 0.73 -16.94 21.19
CA ASP A 508 2.00 -16.94 20.46
C ASP A 508 1.79 -17.02 18.93
N THR A 509 0.53 -17.05 18.47
CA THR A 509 0.16 -17.00 17.05
C THR A 509 0.60 -15.68 16.41
N ARG A 510 1.33 -15.76 15.28
CA ARG A 510 1.77 -14.63 14.48
C ARG A 510 0.65 -14.11 13.58
N VAL A 511 0.40 -12.81 13.64
CA VAL A 511 -0.71 -12.16 12.94
C VAL A 511 -0.42 -11.77 11.48
N GLY A 512 0.81 -11.97 11.01
CA GLY A 512 1.24 -11.57 9.65
C GLY A 512 1.47 -10.06 9.48
N GLU A 513 1.87 -9.65 8.29
CA GLU A 513 2.06 -8.23 7.99
C GLU A 513 0.75 -7.46 8.14
N ARG A 514 0.78 -6.35 8.90
CA ARG A 514 -0.38 -5.49 9.20
C ARG A 514 -1.60 -6.24 9.76
N GLY A 515 -1.44 -7.49 10.23
CA GLY A 515 -2.54 -8.30 10.78
C GLY A 515 -3.45 -8.92 9.71
N VAL A 516 -2.92 -9.19 8.52
CA VAL A 516 -3.68 -9.79 7.39
C VAL A 516 -4.39 -11.11 7.75
N ARG A 517 -3.87 -11.86 8.73
CA ARG A 517 -4.46 -13.14 9.17
C ARG A 517 -5.67 -12.98 10.10
N LEU A 518 -6.00 -11.75 10.51
CA LEU A 518 -7.11 -11.43 11.38
C LEU A 518 -8.22 -10.71 10.61
N SER A 519 -9.46 -10.99 10.94
CA SER A 519 -10.62 -10.24 10.46
C SER A 519 -10.58 -8.78 10.96
N GLY A 520 -11.34 -7.89 10.35
CA GLY A 520 -11.46 -6.50 10.78
C GLY A 520 -11.85 -6.36 12.25
N GLY A 521 -12.85 -7.18 12.69
CA GLY A 521 -13.33 -7.19 14.06
C GLY A 521 -12.29 -7.69 15.07
N GLU A 522 -11.50 -8.70 14.73
CA GLU A 522 -10.44 -9.21 15.60
C GLU A 522 -9.32 -8.20 15.75
N ARG A 523 -8.90 -7.53 14.66
CA ARG A 523 -7.93 -6.42 14.74
C ARG A 523 -8.41 -5.31 15.65
N GLN A 524 -9.69 -4.96 15.56
CA GLN A 524 -10.28 -3.92 16.39
C GLN A 524 -10.30 -4.31 17.87
N ARG A 525 -10.67 -5.57 18.20
CA ARG A 525 -10.59 -6.10 19.57
C ARG A 525 -9.16 -6.08 20.11
N VAL A 526 -8.15 -6.33 19.29
CA VAL A 526 -6.73 -6.14 19.69
C VAL A 526 -6.44 -4.68 20.05
N ALA A 527 -6.98 -3.70 19.30
CA ALA A 527 -6.83 -2.28 19.65
C ALA A 527 -7.51 -1.93 20.98
N ILE A 528 -8.71 -2.48 21.23
CA ILE A 528 -9.43 -2.34 22.50
C ILE A 528 -8.63 -2.97 23.63
N ALA A 529 -8.07 -4.17 23.46
CA ALA A 529 -7.22 -4.83 24.44
C ALA A 529 -5.98 -3.97 24.78
N ARG A 530 -5.35 -3.33 23.78
CA ARG A 530 -4.25 -2.37 23.98
C ARG A 530 -4.68 -1.18 24.85
N ALA A 531 -5.86 -0.62 24.60
CA ALA A 531 -6.40 0.51 25.35
C ALA A 531 -6.74 0.11 26.80
N LEU A 532 -7.36 -1.07 27.00
CA LEU A 532 -7.63 -1.64 28.32
C LEU A 532 -6.35 -1.88 29.12
N LEU A 533 -5.35 -2.48 28.49
CA LEU A 533 -4.03 -2.75 29.12
C LEU A 533 -3.31 -1.50 29.54
N LYS A 534 -3.42 -0.45 28.74
CA LYS A 534 -2.82 0.85 29.03
C LYS A 534 -3.51 1.57 30.18
N ALA A 535 -4.82 1.41 30.33
CA ALA A 535 -5.70 2.01 31.34
C ALA A 535 -5.49 3.54 31.51
N PRO A 536 -5.55 4.34 30.43
CA PRO A 536 -5.26 5.77 30.48
C PRO A 536 -6.43 6.55 31.11
N PRO A 537 -6.21 7.74 31.73
CA PRO A 537 -7.28 8.60 32.23
C PRO A 537 -8.15 9.24 31.15
N ILE A 538 -7.63 9.40 29.94
CA ILE A 538 -8.34 9.98 28.79
C ILE A 538 -8.32 8.99 27.62
N VAL A 539 -9.46 8.75 27.00
CA VAL A 539 -9.60 7.79 25.88
C VAL A 539 -10.22 8.45 24.65
N VAL A 540 -9.65 8.14 23.50
CA VAL A 540 -10.17 8.59 22.19
C VAL A 540 -10.59 7.36 21.37
N PHE A 541 -11.81 7.38 20.87
CA PHE A 541 -12.34 6.38 19.95
C PHE A 541 -12.52 7.02 18.57
N ASP A 542 -11.76 6.57 17.59
CA ASP A 542 -11.82 7.11 16.21
C ASP A 542 -12.47 6.07 15.30
N GLU A 543 -13.79 6.25 15.03
CA GLU A 543 -14.63 5.39 14.19
C GLU A 543 -14.51 3.88 14.51
N ALA A 544 -14.44 3.56 15.80
CA ALA A 544 -14.09 2.23 16.30
C ALA A 544 -15.05 1.08 15.90
N THR A 545 -16.11 1.31 15.12
CA THR A 545 -17.11 0.29 14.74
C THR A 545 -17.42 0.27 13.24
N SER A 546 -16.73 1.04 12.40
CA SER A 546 -17.09 1.24 10.98
C SER A 546 -16.95 -0.02 10.10
N ALA A 547 -16.08 -0.97 10.47
CA ALA A 547 -15.73 -2.16 9.67
C ALA A 547 -16.38 -3.46 10.18
N LEU A 548 -17.45 -3.37 11.00
CA LEU A 548 -18.01 -4.51 11.72
C LEU A 548 -19.42 -4.87 11.25
N ASP A 549 -19.75 -6.16 11.32
CA ASP A 549 -21.11 -6.65 11.19
C ASP A 549 -21.96 -6.23 12.40
N THR A 550 -23.27 -6.10 12.22
CA THR A 550 -24.20 -5.52 13.21
C THR A 550 -24.18 -6.22 14.57
N ARG A 551 -23.84 -7.51 14.64
CA ARG A 551 -23.82 -8.29 15.89
C ARG A 551 -22.51 -8.06 16.66
N SER A 552 -21.38 -8.11 15.97
CA SER A 552 -20.05 -7.78 16.52
C SER A 552 -19.97 -6.31 16.92
N GLU A 553 -20.66 -5.41 16.22
CA GLU A 553 -20.73 -3.99 16.54
C GLU A 553 -21.33 -3.74 17.94
N ARG A 554 -22.47 -4.37 18.28
CA ARG A 554 -23.10 -4.19 19.60
C ARG A 554 -22.22 -4.67 20.75
N ALA A 555 -21.58 -5.84 20.58
CA ALA A 555 -20.66 -6.38 21.59
C ALA A 555 -19.45 -5.46 21.80
N ILE A 556 -18.88 -4.94 20.72
CA ILE A 556 -17.74 -4.00 20.78
C ILE A 556 -18.18 -2.64 21.36
N GLN A 557 -19.37 -2.14 21.04
CA GLN A 557 -19.89 -0.90 21.64
C GLN A 557 -20.00 -1.02 23.16
N GLN A 558 -20.52 -2.15 23.67
CA GLN A 558 -20.59 -2.39 25.12
C GLN A 558 -19.20 -2.35 25.77
N GLU A 559 -18.18 -2.94 25.13
CA GLU A 559 -16.80 -2.91 25.64
C GLU A 559 -16.19 -1.50 25.54
N LEU A 560 -16.47 -0.75 24.47
CA LEU A 560 -16.03 0.65 24.34
C LEU A 560 -16.64 1.52 25.45
N MET A 561 -17.94 1.38 25.72
CA MET A 561 -18.60 2.09 26.82
C MET A 561 -18.03 1.68 28.19
N ARG A 562 -17.68 0.41 28.37
CA ARG A 562 -16.99 -0.05 29.60
C ARG A 562 -15.60 0.58 29.75
N VAL A 563 -14.85 0.73 28.62
CA VAL A 563 -13.56 1.44 28.62
C VAL A 563 -13.74 2.92 28.95
N ALA A 564 -14.83 3.54 28.48
CA ALA A 564 -15.12 4.96 28.73
C ALA A 564 -15.55 5.25 30.17
N GLN A 565 -16.12 4.27 30.89
CA GLN A 565 -16.61 4.47 32.25
C GLN A 565 -15.55 5.08 33.18
N HIS A 566 -15.92 6.15 33.88
CA HIS A 566 -15.10 6.90 34.81
C HIS A 566 -13.83 7.54 34.17
N ARG A 567 -13.83 7.75 32.83
CA ARG A 567 -12.72 8.40 32.11
C ARG A 567 -13.25 9.53 31.25
N THR A 568 -12.43 10.53 31.01
CA THR A 568 -12.75 11.53 29.99
C THR A 568 -12.64 10.88 28.60
N SER A 569 -13.69 10.94 27.79
CA SER A 569 -13.78 10.21 26.56
C SER A 569 -14.16 11.12 25.38
N LEU A 570 -13.41 11.02 24.28
CA LEU A 570 -13.70 11.67 23.00
C LEU A 570 -14.05 10.59 21.97
N ILE A 571 -15.31 10.59 21.50
CA ILE A 571 -15.80 9.59 20.55
C ILE A 571 -15.99 10.28 19.18
N ILE A 572 -15.21 9.89 18.19
CA ILE A 572 -15.43 10.30 16.80
C ILE A 572 -16.30 9.22 16.15
N ALA A 573 -17.54 9.57 15.80
CA ALA A 573 -18.51 8.62 15.31
C ALA A 573 -18.96 8.92 13.88
N HIS A 574 -19.13 7.83 13.11
CA HIS A 574 -19.80 7.87 11.80
C HIS A 574 -21.24 7.41 11.90
N ARG A 575 -21.58 6.61 12.91
CA ARG A 575 -22.93 6.12 13.20
C ARG A 575 -23.50 6.83 14.41
N LEU A 576 -24.59 7.58 14.20
CA LEU A 576 -25.21 8.38 15.25
C LEU A 576 -25.81 7.54 16.40
N SER A 577 -26.15 6.27 16.15
CA SER A 577 -26.63 5.36 17.18
C SER A 577 -25.63 5.04 18.27
N THR A 578 -24.34 5.28 18.05
CA THR A 578 -23.28 4.98 19.03
C THR A 578 -23.08 6.07 20.05
N ILE A 579 -23.71 7.23 19.84
CA ILE A 579 -23.47 8.45 20.60
C ILE A 579 -24.70 9.04 21.26
N VAL A 580 -25.84 8.36 21.22
CA VAL A 580 -27.11 8.80 21.84
C VAL A 580 -26.94 9.07 23.34
N ASP A 581 -26.12 8.23 24.01
CA ASP A 581 -25.85 8.31 25.45
C ASP A 581 -24.65 9.21 25.79
N ALA A 582 -24.10 9.96 24.83
CA ALA A 582 -23.00 10.88 25.09
C ALA A 582 -23.49 12.11 25.89
N ASP A 583 -22.70 12.56 26.85
CA ASP A 583 -23.03 13.72 27.67
C ASP A 583 -23.13 15.02 26.86
N GLN A 584 -22.36 15.07 25.75
CA GLN A 584 -22.38 16.19 24.81
C GLN A 584 -21.99 15.70 23.41
N ILE A 585 -22.65 16.27 22.41
CA ILE A 585 -22.38 16.01 20.99
C ILE A 585 -21.93 17.31 20.34
N LEU A 586 -20.82 17.24 19.60
CA LEU A 586 -20.24 18.33 18.80
C LEU A 586 -20.46 18.02 17.33
N VAL A 587 -21.13 18.92 16.60
CA VAL A 587 -21.39 18.75 15.17
C VAL A 587 -20.40 19.59 14.38
N MET A 588 -19.63 18.92 13.54
CA MET A 588 -18.61 19.54 12.69
C MET A 588 -19.03 19.57 11.22
N GLU A 589 -18.96 20.76 10.62
CA GLU A 589 -19.20 20.95 9.20
C GLU A 589 -18.11 21.86 8.61
N HIS A 590 -17.50 21.45 7.50
CA HIS A 590 -16.44 22.18 6.81
C HIS A 590 -15.31 22.71 7.73
N GLY A 591 -14.91 21.91 8.72
CA GLY A 591 -13.84 22.26 9.65
C GLY A 591 -14.24 23.20 10.78
N ARG A 592 -15.51 23.52 10.94
CA ARG A 592 -16.07 24.38 12.01
C ARG A 592 -16.98 23.60 12.92
N LEU A 593 -17.04 24.00 14.17
CA LEU A 593 -18.08 23.56 15.10
C LEU A 593 -19.34 24.37 14.83
N VAL A 594 -20.42 23.71 14.40
CA VAL A 594 -21.69 24.38 14.02
C VAL A 594 -22.76 24.22 15.06
N GLU A 595 -22.81 23.09 15.78
CA GLU A 595 -23.78 22.81 16.83
C GLU A 595 -23.10 22.08 17.99
N GLN A 596 -23.61 22.27 19.20
CA GLN A 596 -23.22 21.50 20.38
C GLN A 596 -24.39 21.39 21.34
N GLY A 597 -24.58 20.23 21.97
CA GLY A 597 -25.65 19.97 22.90
C GLY A 597 -25.79 18.47 23.19
N THR A 598 -26.81 18.10 23.94
CA THR A 598 -27.22 16.69 24.12
C THR A 598 -27.99 16.19 22.90
N HIS A 599 -28.19 14.89 22.82
CA HIS A 599 -28.98 14.25 21.74
C HIS A 599 -30.37 14.89 21.58
N ASP A 600 -31.08 15.04 22.70
CA ASP A 600 -32.45 15.59 22.69
C ASP A 600 -32.48 17.06 22.32
N GLU A 601 -31.53 17.87 22.83
CA GLU A 601 -31.41 19.29 22.49
C GLU A 601 -31.14 19.51 21.00
N LEU A 602 -30.22 18.71 20.43
CA LEU A 602 -29.86 18.83 19.01
C LEU A 602 -30.97 18.32 18.07
N LEU A 603 -31.75 17.34 18.49
CA LEU A 603 -32.96 16.95 17.75
C LEU A 603 -34.04 18.04 17.77
N ALA A 604 -34.22 18.67 18.92
CA ALA A 604 -35.22 19.74 19.07
C ALA A 604 -34.86 21.02 18.30
N SER A 605 -33.57 21.27 18.01
CA SER A 605 -33.10 22.42 17.25
C SER A 605 -33.38 22.38 15.75
N ASP A 606 -33.76 21.21 15.21
CA ASP A 606 -33.98 20.92 13.78
C ASP A 606 -32.82 21.38 12.87
N GLY A 607 -31.61 21.27 13.40
CA GLY A 607 -30.38 21.69 12.75
C GLY A 607 -29.71 20.58 11.92
N VAL A 608 -28.40 20.71 11.69
CA VAL A 608 -27.58 19.75 10.91
C VAL A 608 -27.62 18.33 11.54
N TYR A 609 -27.58 18.26 12.87
CA TYR A 609 -27.66 16.98 13.59
C TYR A 609 -28.98 16.27 13.34
N ALA A 610 -30.09 16.98 13.47
CA ALA A 610 -31.44 16.42 13.25
C ALA A 610 -31.60 15.90 11.82
N GLN A 611 -31.09 16.64 10.82
CA GLN A 611 -31.07 16.20 9.41
C GLN A 611 -30.24 14.92 9.21
N MET A 612 -29.03 14.86 9.78
CA MET A 612 -28.18 13.66 9.72
C MET A 612 -28.86 12.47 10.38
N TRP A 613 -29.52 12.66 11.54
CA TRP A 613 -30.26 11.63 12.24
C TRP A 613 -31.44 11.11 11.42
N ALA A 614 -32.24 11.99 10.84
CA ALA A 614 -33.36 11.63 9.98
C ALA A 614 -32.93 10.83 8.76
N LEU A 615 -31.82 11.20 8.12
CA LEU A 615 -31.24 10.47 6.99
C LEU A 615 -30.80 9.07 7.40
N GLN A 616 -30.10 8.93 8.52
CA GLN A 616 -29.66 7.61 8.99
C GLN A 616 -30.83 6.74 9.48
N ALA A 617 -31.85 7.35 10.10
CA ALA A 617 -33.07 6.65 10.50
C ALA A 617 -33.83 6.10 9.28
N LYS A 618 -33.95 6.91 8.22
CA LYS A 618 -34.60 6.52 6.95
C LYS A 618 -33.81 5.42 6.23
N GLN A 619 -32.50 5.50 6.24
CA GLN A 619 -31.63 4.46 5.66
C GLN A 619 -31.80 3.13 6.41
N ARG A 620 -31.84 3.14 7.74
CA ARG A 620 -32.11 1.93 8.56
C ARG A 620 -33.50 1.35 8.34
N GLU A 621 -34.49 2.23 8.14
CA GLU A 621 -35.84 1.79 7.83
C GLU A 621 -35.90 1.12 6.45
N LEU A 622 -35.20 1.67 5.46
CA LEU A 622 -35.01 1.05 4.15
C LEU A 622 -34.32 -0.31 4.27
N GLU A 623 -33.19 -0.40 4.97
CA GLU A 623 -32.46 -1.66 5.20
C GLU A 623 -33.33 -2.71 5.92
N ARG A 624 -34.13 -2.29 6.92
CA ARG A 624 -35.08 -3.16 7.59
C ARG A 624 -36.24 -3.59 6.70
N THR A 625 -36.67 -2.74 5.82
CA THR A 625 -37.75 -3.00 4.87
C THR A 625 -37.24 -3.93 3.77
N GLU A 626 -36.06 -3.71 3.22
CA GLU A 626 -35.39 -4.63 2.28
C GLU A 626 -35.17 -6.01 2.89
N ALA A 627 -34.70 -6.08 4.15
CA ALA A 627 -34.58 -7.35 4.90
C ALA A 627 -35.92 -8.05 5.13
N LYS A 628 -37.03 -7.30 5.28
CA LYS A 628 -38.39 -7.88 5.35
C LYS A 628 -38.86 -8.38 3.99
N PHE A 629 -38.58 -7.68 2.90
CA PHE A 629 -38.97 -8.11 1.55
C PHE A 629 -38.08 -9.24 1.00
N ALA A 630 -36.85 -9.39 1.49
CA ALA A 630 -35.98 -10.53 1.16
C ALA A 630 -36.56 -11.87 1.69
N ARG A 631 -37.42 -11.85 2.71
CA ARG A 631 -38.04 -13.06 3.29
C ARG A 631 -39.30 -13.44 2.53
N GLN A 632 -39.20 -14.40 1.64
CA GLN A 632 -40.30 -14.95 0.85
C GLN A 632 -40.72 -16.35 1.36
N PRO A 633 -41.95 -16.82 1.07
CA PRO A 633 -42.30 -18.21 1.28
C PRO A 633 -41.46 -19.13 0.39
N VAL A 634 -40.62 -19.96 1.02
CA VAL A 634 -39.72 -20.91 0.33
C VAL A 634 -40.25 -22.32 0.55
N ARG A 635 -40.44 -23.06 -0.54
CA ARG A 635 -40.75 -24.50 -0.49
C ARG A 635 -39.46 -25.29 -0.31
N ILE A 636 -39.35 -25.98 0.82
CA ILE A 636 -38.12 -26.68 1.23
C ILE A 636 -37.77 -27.83 0.27
N ASN A 637 -38.70 -28.69 -0.06
CA ASN A 637 -38.45 -29.89 -0.84
C ASN A 637 -37.88 -29.60 -2.25
N PRO A 638 -38.47 -28.68 -3.06
CA PRO A 638 -37.89 -28.31 -4.34
C PRO A 638 -36.51 -27.66 -4.23
N MET A 639 -36.30 -26.83 -3.23
CA MET A 639 -35.02 -26.14 -3.00
C MET A 639 -33.92 -27.15 -2.62
N VAL A 640 -34.19 -28.08 -1.70
CA VAL A 640 -33.23 -29.14 -1.31
C VAL A 640 -32.91 -30.04 -2.50
N ALA A 641 -33.92 -30.42 -3.31
CA ALA A 641 -33.70 -31.21 -4.51
C ALA A 641 -32.74 -30.52 -5.50
N GLN A 642 -32.95 -29.23 -5.79
CA GLN A 642 -32.10 -28.45 -6.65
C GLN A 642 -30.64 -28.36 -6.14
N VAL A 643 -30.49 -28.21 -4.82
CA VAL A 643 -29.14 -28.18 -4.21
C VAL A 643 -28.45 -29.51 -4.39
N LEU A 644 -29.11 -30.62 -4.12
CA LEU A 644 -28.54 -31.96 -4.27
C LEU A 644 -28.22 -32.28 -5.73
N ASP A 645 -29.07 -31.89 -6.68
CA ASP A 645 -28.79 -32.04 -8.11
C ASP A 645 -27.57 -31.25 -8.54
N SER A 646 -27.34 -30.05 -8.00
CA SER A 646 -26.15 -29.23 -8.28
C SER A 646 -24.83 -29.79 -7.68
N LEU A 647 -24.92 -30.66 -6.68
CA LEU A 647 -23.78 -31.30 -6.03
C LEU A 647 -23.51 -32.73 -6.53
N ALA A 648 -24.35 -33.26 -7.45
CA ALA A 648 -24.26 -34.64 -7.90
C ALA A 648 -22.91 -34.97 -8.53
N ASP A 649 -22.35 -34.09 -9.39
CA ASP A 649 -21.05 -34.28 -10.04
C ASP A 649 -19.90 -34.25 -9.02
N ALA A 650 -19.98 -33.36 -8.03
CA ALA A 650 -18.98 -33.25 -6.97
C ALA A 650 -18.97 -34.51 -6.06
N ALA A 651 -20.14 -35.03 -5.75
CA ALA A 651 -20.28 -36.26 -4.98
C ALA A 651 -19.78 -37.48 -5.75
N ALA A 652 -20.13 -37.58 -7.07
CA ALA A 652 -19.69 -38.65 -7.95
C ALA A 652 -18.18 -38.68 -8.14
N SER A 653 -17.53 -37.52 -8.26
CA SER A 653 -16.07 -37.42 -8.43
C SER A 653 -15.31 -37.94 -7.20
N ARG A 654 -15.94 -37.93 -6.02
CA ARG A 654 -15.36 -38.43 -4.74
C ARG A 654 -15.87 -39.81 -4.35
N GLY A 655 -16.74 -40.40 -5.16
CA GLY A 655 -17.32 -41.72 -4.86
C GLY A 655 -18.27 -41.74 -3.66
N VAL A 656 -18.85 -40.59 -3.28
CA VAL A 656 -19.76 -40.45 -2.15
C VAL A 656 -21.21 -40.55 -2.62
N PRO A 657 -21.93 -41.62 -2.30
CA PRO A 657 -23.35 -41.73 -2.64
C PRO A 657 -24.21 -40.78 -1.80
N VAL A 658 -25.09 -40.06 -2.49
CA VAL A 658 -26.05 -39.12 -1.87
C VAL A 658 -27.45 -39.70 -1.89
N PHE A 659 -28.00 -39.98 -0.71
CA PHE A 659 -29.37 -40.45 -0.54
C PHE A 659 -30.28 -39.27 -0.20
N ARG A 660 -31.44 -39.20 -0.84
CA ARG A 660 -32.46 -38.17 -0.57
C ARG A 660 -33.80 -38.81 -0.15
N GLU A 661 -34.32 -38.38 0.99
CA GLU A 661 -35.62 -38.75 1.49
C GLU A 661 -36.42 -37.48 1.78
N LEU A 662 -37.16 -37.01 0.77
CA LEU A 662 -37.93 -35.76 0.88
C LEU A 662 -39.34 -36.07 1.34
N SER A 663 -39.87 -35.27 2.29
CA SER A 663 -41.22 -35.37 2.79
C SER A 663 -42.25 -35.28 1.67
N GLY A 664 -43.32 -36.09 1.74
CA GLY A 664 -44.47 -35.93 0.84
C GLY A 664 -45.34 -34.70 1.11
N GLU A 665 -45.07 -33.96 2.21
CA GLU A 665 -45.81 -32.76 2.59
C GLU A 665 -45.15 -31.50 2.00
N ASP A 666 -45.93 -30.46 1.68
CA ASP A 666 -45.44 -29.19 1.21
C ASP A 666 -44.90 -28.34 2.38
N LEU A 667 -43.63 -28.50 2.66
CA LEU A 667 -42.96 -27.77 3.74
C LEU A 667 -42.59 -26.35 3.25
N VAL A 668 -43.29 -25.33 3.75
CA VAL A 668 -43.07 -23.92 3.40
C VAL A 668 -42.57 -23.17 4.61
N VAL A 669 -41.46 -22.45 4.47
CA VAL A 669 -40.86 -21.59 5.49
C VAL A 669 -40.73 -20.16 4.95
N LYS A 670 -40.65 -19.17 5.83
CA LYS A 670 -40.41 -17.78 5.43
C LYS A 670 -38.93 -17.40 5.64
N ALA A 671 -38.17 -17.40 4.56
CA ALA A 671 -36.73 -17.12 4.58
C ALA A 671 -36.30 -16.37 3.32
N ASP A 672 -35.05 -15.88 3.32
CA ASP A 672 -34.37 -15.44 2.08
C ASP A 672 -34.03 -16.68 1.22
N PRO A 673 -34.60 -16.84 0.01
CA PRO A 673 -34.40 -18.03 -0.78
C PRO A 673 -32.96 -18.27 -1.19
N ALA A 674 -32.21 -17.19 -1.48
CA ALA A 674 -30.80 -17.26 -1.90
C ALA A 674 -29.90 -17.64 -0.73
N ALA A 675 -30.10 -17.02 0.42
CA ALA A 675 -29.34 -17.28 1.63
C ALA A 675 -29.59 -18.70 2.17
N LEU A 676 -30.87 -19.15 2.19
CA LEU A 676 -31.21 -20.50 2.64
C LEU A 676 -30.68 -21.58 1.72
N ARG A 677 -30.77 -21.37 0.40
CA ARG A 677 -30.22 -22.29 -0.62
C ARG A 677 -28.70 -22.42 -0.44
N ARG A 678 -27.99 -21.30 -0.33
CA ARG A 678 -26.55 -21.28 -0.12
C ARG A 678 -26.15 -22.01 1.17
N PHE A 679 -26.89 -21.81 2.24
CA PHE A 679 -26.63 -22.48 3.52
C PHE A 679 -26.76 -24.00 3.41
N VAL A 680 -27.85 -24.48 2.82
CA VAL A 680 -28.08 -25.93 2.63
C VAL A 680 -27.02 -26.50 1.65
N TRP A 681 -26.62 -25.74 0.62
CA TRP A 681 -25.58 -26.14 -0.31
C TRP A 681 -24.22 -26.30 0.38
N GLU A 682 -23.83 -25.33 1.21
CA GLU A 682 -22.57 -25.38 1.97
C GLU A 682 -22.55 -26.54 2.97
N LEU A 683 -23.67 -26.81 3.65
CA LEU A 683 -23.77 -27.95 4.55
C LEU A 683 -23.63 -29.29 3.82
N CYS A 684 -24.33 -29.46 2.70
CA CYS A 684 -24.23 -30.69 1.91
C CYS A 684 -22.84 -30.86 1.31
N ARG A 685 -22.21 -29.77 0.85
CA ARG A 685 -20.85 -29.81 0.31
C ARG A 685 -19.82 -30.14 1.38
N ALA A 686 -19.89 -29.50 2.54
CA ALA A 686 -19.03 -29.83 3.67
C ALA A 686 -19.16 -31.30 4.11
N GLY A 687 -20.39 -31.83 4.06
CA GLY A 687 -20.66 -33.24 4.29
C GLY A 687 -20.00 -34.13 3.22
N ILE A 688 -20.08 -33.79 1.93
CA ILE A 688 -19.41 -34.52 0.86
C ILE A 688 -17.88 -34.47 1.04
N ASP A 689 -17.34 -33.29 1.39
CA ASP A 689 -15.90 -33.09 1.58
C ASP A 689 -15.37 -33.87 2.80
N ALA A 690 -16.19 -34.11 3.83
CA ALA A 690 -15.85 -34.82 5.05
C ALA A 690 -16.10 -36.35 4.97
N SER A 691 -16.86 -36.83 3.98
CA SER A 691 -17.23 -38.26 3.84
C SER A 691 -16.25 -39.00 2.92
N ASP A 692 -15.00 -39.24 3.37
CA ASP A 692 -14.03 -40.00 2.59
C ASP A 692 -14.45 -41.51 2.56
N GLY A 693 -15.08 -41.94 1.44
CA GLY A 693 -15.61 -43.31 1.27
C GLY A 693 -16.88 -43.62 2.03
N GLY A 694 -17.56 -42.61 2.64
CA GLY A 694 -18.84 -42.72 3.32
C GLY A 694 -20.05 -42.41 2.44
N GLN A 695 -21.21 -42.17 3.04
CA GLN A 695 -22.43 -41.74 2.36
C GLN A 695 -23.05 -40.52 3.03
N ILE A 696 -23.81 -39.75 2.27
CA ILE A 696 -24.62 -38.63 2.76
C ILE A 696 -26.10 -38.95 2.57
N GLU A 697 -26.88 -38.75 3.60
CA GLU A 697 -28.32 -38.83 3.57
C GLU A 697 -28.92 -37.47 3.91
N VAL A 698 -29.83 -36.94 3.07
CA VAL A 698 -30.56 -35.71 3.30
C VAL A 698 -32.02 -36.00 3.36
N ARG A 699 -32.63 -35.73 4.54
CA ARG A 699 -34.05 -35.92 4.81
C ARG A 699 -34.72 -34.57 5.07
N THR A 700 -35.94 -34.42 4.60
CA THR A 700 -36.83 -33.33 4.99
C THR A 700 -38.08 -33.91 5.67
N ALA A 701 -38.45 -33.35 6.83
CA ALA A 701 -39.63 -33.82 7.58
C ALA A 701 -40.30 -32.63 8.24
N ARG A 702 -41.60 -32.78 8.51
CA ARG A 702 -42.35 -31.89 9.39
C ARG A 702 -42.07 -32.29 10.85
N HIS A 703 -41.72 -31.33 11.67
CA HIS A 703 -41.48 -31.52 13.09
C HIS A 703 -42.17 -30.37 13.85
N ASP A 704 -43.48 -30.46 14.01
CA ASP A 704 -44.31 -29.36 14.49
C ASP A 704 -43.72 -28.62 15.71
N PRO A 705 -43.60 -27.28 15.66
CA PRO A 705 -44.10 -26.35 14.62
C PRO A 705 -43.16 -26.11 13.44
N ASP A 706 -42.05 -26.82 13.32
CA ASP A 706 -40.94 -26.57 12.41
C ASP A 706 -40.92 -27.52 11.22
N ALA A 707 -40.35 -27.04 10.10
CA ALA A 707 -39.83 -27.87 9.02
C ALA A 707 -38.36 -28.20 9.33
N ARG A 708 -38.00 -29.49 9.30
CA ARG A 708 -36.63 -29.94 9.61
C ARG A 708 -35.95 -30.51 8.36
N ILE A 709 -34.72 -30.03 8.09
CA ILE A 709 -33.81 -30.63 7.13
C ILE A 709 -32.74 -31.35 7.95
N THR A 710 -32.60 -32.64 7.75
CA THR A 710 -31.58 -33.48 8.42
C THR A 710 -30.54 -33.92 7.40
N ILE A 711 -29.28 -33.68 7.68
CA ILE A 711 -28.15 -34.07 6.84
C ILE A 711 -27.27 -35.00 7.67
N THR A 712 -27.23 -36.28 7.32
CA THR A 712 -26.42 -37.31 7.99
C THR A 712 -25.21 -37.65 7.12
N CYS A 713 -24.02 -37.51 7.67
CA CYS A 713 -22.76 -37.87 7.05
C CYS A 713 -22.16 -39.10 7.74
N ALA A 714 -22.23 -40.24 7.08
CA ALA A 714 -21.69 -41.48 7.63
C ALA A 714 -20.21 -41.62 7.29
N SER A 715 -19.31 -41.25 8.24
CA SER A 715 -17.86 -41.48 8.17
C SER A 715 -17.30 -41.61 9.58
N VAL A 716 -16.58 -42.69 9.84
CA VAL A 716 -15.96 -42.99 11.13
C VAL A 716 -14.76 -42.12 11.45
N GLU A 717 -14.10 -41.54 10.42
CA GLU A 717 -12.89 -40.72 10.51
C GLU A 717 -13.09 -39.27 10.10
N ALA A 718 -14.33 -38.71 10.19
CA ALA A 718 -14.55 -37.32 9.80
C ALA A 718 -13.69 -36.38 10.65
N PRO A 719 -12.68 -35.69 10.04
CA PRO A 719 -12.01 -34.58 10.71
C PRO A 719 -13.07 -33.57 11.10
N GLU A 720 -12.84 -32.80 12.16
CA GLU A 720 -13.77 -31.75 12.60
C GLU A 720 -14.25 -30.96 11.38
N LEU A 721 -15.55 -31.08 11.05
CA LEU A 721 -16.18 -30.22 10.04
C LEU A 721 -15.75 -28.79 10.35
N SER A 722 -14.98 -28.18 9.45
CA SER A 722 -14.47 -26.82 9.64
C SER A 722 -15.65 -25.87 9.86
N LEU A 723 -15.91 -25.55 11.13
CA LEU A 723 -17.07 -24.77 11.59
C LEU A 723 -17.01 -23.30 11.19
N VAL A 724 -15.88 -22.83 10.63
CA VAL A 724 -15.65 -21.41 10.29
C VAL A 724 -16.65 -20.88 9.25
N GLY A 725 -17.15 -21.73 8.36
CA GLY A 725 -18.22 -21.36 7.41
C GLY A 725 -19.61 -21.36 8.04
N LEU A 726 -19.88 -22.32 8.94
CA LEU A 726 -21.18 -22.52 9.58
C LEU A 726 -21.56 -21.40 10.56
N GLU A 727 -20.61 -20.91 11.37
CA GLU A 727 -20.86 -19.83 12.32
C GLU A 727 -21.24 -18.49 11.64
N ARG A 728 -20.67 -18.21 10.46
CA ARG A 728 -21.05 -17.03 9.68
C ARG A 728 -22.47 -17.07 9.12
N MET A 729 -22.99 -18.26 8.89
CA MET A 729 -24.29 -18.47 8.24
C MET A 729 -25.41 -18.85 9.25
N GLN A 730 -25.02 -19.20 10.47
CA GLN A 730 -25.96 -19.48 11.56
C GLN A 730 -26.88 -18.29 11.86
N SER A 731 -26.34 -17.05 11.75
CA SER A 731 -27.13 -15.83 11.88
C SER A 731 -28.27 -15.73 10.87
N THR A 732 -28.09 -16.23 9.66
CA THR A 732 -29.13 -16.24 8.60
C THR A 732 -30.28 -17.16 8.96
N ILE A 733 -30.01 -18.29 9.61
CA ILE A 733 -31.00 -19.24 10.07
C ILE A 733 -31.71 -18.73 11.33
N GLU A 734 -30.96 -18.17 12.27
CA GLU A 734 -31.51 -17.51 13.47
C GLU A 734 -32.39 -16.31 13.09
N ASP A 735 -32.01 -15.55 12.09
CA ASP A 735 -32.83 -14.46 11.54
C ASP A 735 -34.14 -14.97 10.91
N ALA A 736 -34.14 -16.16 10.33
CA ALA A 736 -35.38 -16.83 9.86
C ALA A 736 -36.19 -17.46 11.00
N GLY A 737 -35.75 -17.34 12.23
CA GLY A 737 -36.39 -17.94 13.41
C GLY A 737 -36.05 -19.41 13.62
N GLY A 738 -35.07 -19.94 12.89
CA GLY A 738 -34.65 -21.34 12.97
C GLY A 738 -33.42 -21.53 13.85
N TYR A 739 -33.02 -22.79 13.97
CA TYR A 739 -31.82 -23.18 14.70
C TYR A 739 -31.17 -24.43 14.06
N VAL A 740 -29.88 -24.65 14.33
CA VAL A 740 -29.13 -25.81 13.87
C VAL A 740 -28.63 -26.60 15.08
N VAL A 741 -28.91 -27.92 15.08
CA VAL A 741 -28.45 -28.86 16.12
C VAL A 741 -27.50 -29.84 15.46
N ARG A 742 -26.36 -30.11 16.08
CA ARG A 742 -25.40 -31.12 15.68
C ARG A 742 -25.43 -32.29 16.65
N GLU A 743 -25.63 -33.48 16.13
CA GLU A 743 -25.50 -34.71 16.86
C GLU A 743 -24.33 -35.54 16.28
N ARG A 744 -23.57 -36.21 17.14
CA ARG A 744 -22.51 -37.14 16.76
C ARG A 744 -22.78 -38.47 17.46
N ASP A 745 -22.79 -39.53 16.66
CA ASP A 745 -22.90 -40.90 17.13
C ASP A 745 -21.75 -41.76 16.58
N ASP A 746 -21.82 -43.07 16.87
CA ASP A 746 -20.78 -44.04 16.43
C ASP A 746 -20.79 -44.29 14.89
N VAL A 747 -21.76 -43.76 14.16
CA VAL A 747 -21.98 -43.94 12.74
C VAL A 747 -21.50 -42.69 11.94
N GLY A 748 -21.53 -41.51 12.56
CA GLY A 748 -21.15 -40.29 11.86
C GLY A 748 -21.64 -39.00 12.54
N VAL A 749 -21.80 -37.95 11.73
CA VAL A 749 -22.30 -36.63 12.17
C VAL A 749 -23.64 -36.32 11.51
N THR A 750 -24.64 -35.99 12.31
CA THR A 750 -25.97 -35.56 11.86
C THR A 750 -26.20 -34.08 12.20
N LEU A 751 -26.62 -33.32 11.20
CA LEU A 751 -27.00 -31.92 11.31
C LEU A 751 -28.52 -31.77 11.14
N HIS A 752 -29.16 -31.16 12.10
CA HIS A 752 -30.60 -30.86 12.05
C HIS A 752 -30.79 -29.35 11.91
N LEU A 753 -31.27 -28.91 10.76
CA LEU A 753 -31.70 -27.53 10.50
C LEU A 753 -33.23 -27.47 10.70
N SER A 754 -33.68 -26.75 11.71
CA SER A 754 -35.10 -26.53 12.02
C SER A 754 -35.50 -25.09 11.68
N LEU A 755 -36.58 -24.92 10.93
CA LEU A 755 -37.13 -23.63 10.50
C LEU A 755 -38.64 -23.59 10.77
N PRO A 756 -39.20 -22.49 11.37
CA PRO A 756 -40.61 -22.39 11.64
C PRO A 756 -41.43 -22.46 10.35
N MET A 757 -42.48 -23.32 10.36
CA MET A 757 -43.37 -23.48 9.22
C MET A 757 -44.23 -22.24 9.01
N TYR A 758 -44.34 -21.83 7.76
CA TYR A 758 -45.25 -20.76 7.34
C TYR A 758 -46.58 -21.35 6.87
N ALA A 759 -47.65 -21.09 7.62
CA ALA A 759 -48.97 -21.52 7.23
C ALA A 759 -49.46 -20.72 6.03
N VAL A 760 -49.45 -21.33 4.84
CA VAL A 760 -50.16 -20.79 3.67
C VAL A 760 -51.65 -21.05 3.90
N ALA A 761 -52.43 -19.99 4.12
CA ALA A 761 -53.87 -20.11 4.18
C ALA A 761 -54.39 -20.71 2.86
N PRO A 762 -55.20 -21.77 2.88
CA PRO A 762 -55.72 -22.36 1.64
C PRO A 762 -56.55 -21.31 0.89
N ALA A 763 -56.29 -21.19 -0.39
CA ALA A 763 -57.06 -20.31 -1.28
C ALA A 763 -58.50 -20.84 -1.35
N SER A 764 -59.38 -20.32 -0.48
CA SER A 764 -60.78 -20.59 -0.54
C SER A 764 -61.46 -19.71 -1.59
N MET A 765 -62.09 -20.42 -2.52
CA MET A 765 -63.11 -20.03 -3.50
C MET A 765 -63.81 -18.70 -3.24
N GLN A 766 -63.85 -17.89 -4.28
CA GLN A 766 -64.78 -16.75 -4.39
C GLN A 766 -66.25 -17.23 -4.22
N PRO A 767 -67.07 -16.38 -3.62
CA PRO A 767 -68.41 -16.15 -4.19
C PRO A 767 -68.69 -14.65 -4.37
N GLY A 768 -69.53 -14.40 -5.36
CA GLY A 768 -69.86 -13.17 -6.01
C GLY A 768 -70.57 -12.10 -5.17
N ALA A 769 -70.52 -10.93 -5.71
CA ALA A 769 -71.40 -9.79 -5.78
C ALA A 769 -72.52 -9.62 -4.74
N ALA A 770 -72.48 -8.51 -4.00
CA ALA A 770 -73.60 -7.56 -3.85
C ALA A 770 -73.22 -6.27 -3.15
N ALA A 771 -73.82 -5.22 -3.63
CA ALA A 771 -73.59 -3.80 -3.42
C ALA A 771 -73.85 -3.21 -2.02
N SER A 772 -73.37 -1.95 -1.94
CA SER A 772 -73.88 -0.76 -1.20
C SER A 772 -73.30 -0.60 0.23
N ASP A 773 -72.62 0.41 0.54
CA ASP A 773 -72.93 1.81 0.81
C ASP A 773 -71.71 2.61 1.29
N ARG A 774 -71.59 3.85 0.83
CA ARG A 774 -70.61 4.83 1.22
C ARG A 774 -70.90 5.42 2.62
N PRO A 775 -70.04 6.18 3.35
CA PRO A 775 -69.06 7.11 2.77
C PRO A 775 -67.74 7.30 3.55
N GLY A 776 -66.77 7.80 2.87
CA GLY A 776 -65.92 8.90 3.35
C GLY A 776 -64.51 8.61 3.80
N GLY A 777 -63.53 9.09 3.06
CA GLY A 777 -62.15 9.37 3.60
C GLY A 777 -61.01 8.83 2.80
N ALA A 778 -60.60 9.60 1.84
CA ALA A 778 -59.35 9.61 1.09
C ALA A 778 -58.17 8.77 1.61
N VAL A 779 -57.80 7.70 0.87
CA VAL A 779 -56.43 7.29 0.54
C VAL A 779 -56.53 6.68 -0.83
N ALA A 780 -56.16 7.42 -1.85
CA ALA A 780 -55.94 6.94 -3.20
C ALA A 780 -54.50 7.32 -3.61
N ALA A 781 -53.68 6.31 -3.85
CA ALA A 781 -52.63 6.24 -4.85
C ALA A 781 -51.47 5.36 -4.33
N ALA A 782 -51.63 4.05 -4.43
CA ALA A 782 -50.50 3.15 -4.25
C ALA A 782 -50.63 1.88 -5.10
N ASP A 783 -50.90 2.03 -6.42
CA ASP A 783 -50.86 0.87 -7.36
C ASP A 783 -50.43 1.26 -8.79
N ALA A 784 -49.91 2.46 -9.03
CA ALA A 784 -49.32 2.77 -10.32
C ALA A 784 -47.82 2.38 -10.28
N LYS A 785 -47.43 1.40 -11.10
CA LYS A 785 -46.02 1.05 -11.27
C LYS A 785 -45.27 2.26 -11.85
N PRO A 786 -44.05 2.57 -11.32
CA PRO A 786 -43.36 3.84 -11.63
C PRO A 786 -42.98 4.08 -13.10
N LEU A 787 -42.91 3.02 -13.93
CA LEU A 787 -42.59 3.07 -15.37
C LEU A 787 -43.68 2.43 -16.24
N ASP A 788 -44.94 2.41 -15.76
CA ASP A 788 -46.05 1.73 -16.46
C ASP A 788 -46.30 2.34 -17.84
N GLY A 789 -46.37 1.51 -18.87
CA GLY A 789 -46.61 1.92 -20.25
C GLY A 789 -45.41 2.46 -21.03
N LEU A 790 -44.22 2.59 -20.40
CA LEU A 790 -43.00 3.02 -21.08
C LEU A 790 -42.33 1.91 -21.85
N ARG A 791 -41.96 2.14 -23.10
CA ARG A 791 -41.15 1.21 -23.91
C ARG A 791 -39.68 1.59 -23.77
N ILE A 792 -38.88 0.67 -23.26
CA ILE A 792 -37.45 0.89 -22.97
C ILE A 792 -36.60 -0.11 -23.76
N ALA A 793 -35.60 0.38 -24.49
CA ALA A 793 -34.54 -0.45 -25.06
C ALA A 793 -33.33 -0.51 -24.13
N CYS A 794 -32.78 -1.70 -23.88
CA CYS A 794 -31.58 -1.89 -23.08
C CYS A 794 -30.49 -2.56 -23.92
N VAL A 795 -29.28 -1.99 -23.89
CA VAL A 795 -28.09 -2.54 -24.56
C VAL A 795 -27.02 -2.82 -23.54
N ASP A 796 -26.61 -4.07 -23.42
CA ASP A 796 -25.52 -4.51 -22.54
C ASP A 796 -24.96 -5.82 -23.12
N ASP A 797 -23.68 -5.98 -23.28
CA ASP A 797 -23.02 -7.15 -23.88
C ASP A 797 -22.99 -8.35 -22.92
N HIS A 798 -23.10 -8.12 -21.61
CA HIS A 798 -23.12 -9.16 -20.60
C HIS A 798 -24.52 -9.74 -20.41
N ASP A 799 -24.71 -11.03 -20.69
CA ASP A 799 -26.02 -11.72 -20.62
C ASP A 799 -26.69 -11.60 -19.24
N GLU A 800 -25.94 -11.81 -18.15
CA GLU A 800 -26.48 -11.73 -16.79
C GLU A 800 -26.89 -10.30 -16.39
N ALA A 801 -26.10 -9.29 -16.78
CA ALA A 801 -26.40 -7.88 -16.51
C ALA A 801 -27.62 -7.43 -17.29
N ARG A 802 -27.71 -7.84 -18.56
CA ARG A 802 -28.83 -7.54 -19.48
C ARG A 802 -30.14 -8.14 -18.98
N GLU A 803 -30.14 -9.43 -18.52
CA GLU A 803 -31.32 -10.09 -17.97
C GLU A 803 -31.75 -9.46 -16.65
N ALA A 804 -30.82 -9.13 -15.76
CA ALA A 804 -31.11 -8.50 -14.48
C ALA A 804 -31.72 -7.09 -14.68
N LEU A 805 -31.16 -6.30 -15.60
CA LEU A 805 -31.66 -4.98 -15.94
C LEU A 805 -33.09 -5.05 -16.52
N ALA A 806 -33.32 -6.00 -17.43
CA ALA A 806 -34.65 -6.22 -18.02
C ALA A 806 -35.67 -6.67 -16.99
N ALA A 807 -35.30 -7.56 -16.08
CA ALA A 807 -36.17 -8.03 -15.00
C ALA A 807 -36.58 -6.88 -14.06
N LEU A 808 -35.62 -6.04 -13.68
CA LEU A 808 -35.84 -4.88 -12.82
C LEU A 808 -36.84 -3.88 -13.44
N LEU A 809 -36.63 -3.52 -14.72
CA LEU A 809 -37.47 -2.54 -15.41
C LEU A 809 -38.88 -3.09 -15.72
N LYS A 810 -39.01 -4.41 -15.98
CA LYS A 810 -40.32 -5.07 -16.12
C LYS A 810 -41.09 -5.07 -14.79
N VAL A 811 -40.43 -5.30 -13.67
CA VAL A 811 -41.05 -5.19 -12.34
C VAL A 811 -41.55 -3.79 -12.09
N ALA A 812 -40.82 -2.76 -12.54
CA ALA A 812 -41.23 -1.37 -12.47
C ALA A 812 -42.37 -0.99 -13.46
N GLY A 813 -42.79 -1.89 -14.34
CA GLY A 813 -43.91 -1.72 -15.24
C GLY A 813 -43.55 -1.40 -16.69
N ALA A 814 -42.29 -1.31 -17.05
CA ALA A 814 -41.86 -1.01 -18.42
C ALA A 814 -41.99 -2.17 -19.39
N ASP A 815 -42.27 -1.88 -20.66
CA ASP A 815 -42.14 -2.83 -21.79
C ASP A 815 -40.68 -2.76 -22.27
N VAL A 816 -39.90 -3.82 -21.99
CA VAL A 816 -38.45 -3.79 -22.17
C VAL A 816 -38.01 -4.70 -23.31
N ARG A 817 -37.28 -4.12 -24.26
CA ARG A 817 -36.55 -4.86 -25.31
C ARG A 817 -35.06 -4.85 -25.00
N VAL A 818 -34.38 -5.96 -25.16
CA VAL A 818 -32.96 -6.14 -24.83
C VAL A 818 -32.13 -6.45 -26.04
N PHE A 819 -30.92 -5.92 -26.11
CA PHE A 819 -29.98 -6.10 -27.20
C PHE A 819 -28.60 -6.47 -26.65
N ALA A 820 -27.95 -7.45 -27.27
CA ALA A 820 -26.62 -7.93 -26.85
C ALA A 820 -25.48 -7.09 -27.46
N SER A 821 -25.76 -6.20 -28.40
CA SER A 821 -24.77 -5.33 -29.03
C SER A 821 -25.39 -4.04 -29.55
N GLY A 822 -24.57 -3.01 -29.74
CA GLY A 822 -25.00 -1.76 -30.35
C GLY A 822 -25.54 -1.95 -31.78
N GLN A 823 -24.90 -2.83 -32.57
CA GLN A 823 -25.33 -3.13 -33.94
C GLN A 823 -26.74 -3.76 -33.96
N ALA A 824 -27.05 -4.65 -33.02
CA ALA A 824 -28.39 -5.27 -32.95
C ALA A 824 -29.48 -4.23 -32.63
N LEU A 825 -29.19 -3.24 -31.80
CA LEU A 825 -30.08 -2.10 -31.55
C LEU A 825 -30.27 -1.27 -32.84
N LEU A 826 -29.18 -0.90 -33.51
CA LEU A 826 -29.22 -0.04 -34.70
C LEU A 826 -30.00 -0.72 -35.85
N ASP A 827 -29.80 -2.03 -36.04
CA ASP A 827 -30.53 -2.84 -37.03
C ASP A 827 -32.05 -2.88 -36.75
N GLU A 828 -32.41 -2.99 -35.46
CA GLU A 828 -33.82 -2.97 -35.07
C GLU A 828 -34.44 -1.57 -35.26
N LEU A 829 -33.76 -0.50 -34.86
CA LEU A 829 -34.20 0.87 -35.07
C LEU A 829 -34.39 1.21 -36.54
N TRP A 830 -33.56 0.60 -37.42
CA TRP A 830 -33.63 0.79 -38.87
C TRP A 830 -34.80 0.06 -39.50
N ARG A 831 -35.13 -1.15 -38.99
CA ARG A 831 -36.24 -1.98 -39.51
C ARG A 831 -37.59 -1.62 -38.92
N ALA A 832 -37.63 -1.11 -37.68
CA ALA A 832 -38.86 -0.75 -37.00
C ALA A 832 -39.55 0.43 -37.67
N ARG A 833 -40.89 0.35 -37.79
CA ARG A 833 -41.66 1.52 -38.14
C ARG A 833 -41.40 2.62 -37.11
N ARG A 834 -41.24 3.86 -37.54
CA ARG A 834 -40.91 5.00 -36.65
C ARG A 834 -41.89 5.17 -35.47
N ALA A 835 -43.11 4.64 -35.55
CA ALA A 835 -44.08 4.59 -34.45
C ALA A 835 -43.78 3.54 -33.37
N ASP A 836 -42.93 2.56 -33.68
CA ASP A 836 -42.63 1.42 -32.83
C ASP A 836 -41.29 1.55 -32.09
N TRP A 837 -40.62 2.72 -32.20
CA TRP A 837 -39.37 3.01 -31.49
C TRP A 837 -39.60 3.04 -29.99
N PRO A 838 -38.58 2.69 -29.17
CA PRO A 838 -38.65 2.84 -27.71
C PRO A 838 -38.78 4.32 -27.34
N ALA A 839 -39.38 4.61 -26.20
CA ALA A 839 -39.41 5.95 -25.60
C ALA A 839 -38.08 6.33 -24.96
N LEU A 840 -37.40 5.34 -24.40
CA LEU A 840 -36.14 5.51 -23.66
C LEU A 840 -35.09 4.44 -24.09
N LEU A 841 -33.83 4.84 -24.10
CA LEU A 841 -32.70 3.95 -24.33
C LEU A 841 -31.83 3.89 -23.05
N VAL A 842 -31.49 2.71 -22.59
CA VAL A 842 -30.47 2.45 -21.59
C VAL A 842 -29.32 1.73 -22.26
N CYS A 843 -28.15 2.31 -22.29
CA CYS A 843 -27.00 1.77 -23.00
C CYS A 843 -25.80 1.67 -22.09
N ASP A 844 -25.18 0.49 -22.02
CA ASP A 844 -23.85 0.34 -21.48
C ASP A 844 -22.83 1.05 -22.36
N ILE A 845 -21.84 1.68 -21.73
CA ILE A 845 -20.76 2.33 -22.47
C ILE A 845 -19.69 1.33 -22.90
N ASP A 846 -19.41 0.33 -22.06
CA ASP A 846 -18.40 -0.69 -22.29
C ASP A 846 -19.03 -1.90 -22.98
N LEU A 847 -19.31 -1.80 -24.28
CA LEU A 847 -19.89 -2.87 -25.10
C LEU A 847 -18.79 -3.68 -25.81
N GLY A 848 -18.14 -4.64 -25.09
CA GLY A 848 -17.28 -5.68 -25.67
C GLY A 848 -16.04 -5.25 -26.46
N ASP A 849 -15.15 -6.21 -26.72
CA ASP A 849 -13.97 -6.03 -27.56
C ASP A 849 -14.36 -5.88 -29.04
N ASP A 850 -13.84 -4.82 -29.67
CA ASP A 850 -13.78 -4.49 -31.08
C ASP A 850 -14.89 -3.57 -31.66
N GLU A 851 -14.47 -2.35 -31.92
CA GLU A 851 -14.93 -1.33 -32.88
C GLU A 851 -16.09 -0.41 -32.50
N GLU A 852 -17.03 -0.71 -31.60
CA GLU A 852 -18.09 0.24 -31.24
C GLU A 852 -18.36 0.33 -29.74
N ASP A 853 -17.78 1.36 -29.09
CA ASP A 853 -18.15 1.72 -27.72
C ASP A 853 -19.57 2.32 -27.66
N GLY A 854 -20.23 2.30 -26.51
CA GLY A 854 -21.57 2.87 -26.32
C GLY A 854 -21.69 4.33 -26.78
N TYR A 855 -20.58 5.08 -26.81
CA TYR A 855 -20.54 6.43 -27.36
C TYR A 855 -20.68 6.43 -28.89
N ALA A 856 -20.09 5.45 -29.58
CA ALA A 856 -20.24 5.31 -31.05
C ALA A 856 -21.69 4.92 -31.42
N VAL A 857 -22.27 3.98 -30.69
CA VAL A 857 -23.68 3.59 -30.82
C VAL A 857 -24.58 4.81 -30.65
N MET A 858 -24.35 5.63 -29.64
CA MET A 858 -25.18 6.80 -29.38
C MET A 858 -25.06 7.85 -30.50
N ARG A 859 -23.86 8.07 -31.03
CA ARG A 859 -23.66 8.99 -32.18
C ARG A 859 -24.47 8.53 -33.41
N HIS A 860 -24.50 7.22 -33.70
CA HIS A 860 -25.31 6.65 -34.76
C HIS A 860 -26.83 6.81 -34.50
N VAL A 861 -27.25 6.55 -33.25
CA VAL A 861 -28.66 6.82 -32.85
C VAL A 861 -29.03 8.28 -33.08
N ARG A 862 -28.13 9.23 -32.75
CA ARG A 862 -28.39 10.67 -32.99
C ARG A 862 -28.47 11.01 -34.49
N GLN A 863 -27.74 10.34 -35.37
CA GLN A 863 -27.89 10.51 -36.82
C GLN A 863 -29.28 10.04 -37.30
N LEU A 864 -29.76 8.91 -36.78
CA LEU A 864 -31.12 8.43 -37.05
C LEU A 864 -32.21 9.34 -36.46
N ASP A 865 -31.96 9.92 -35.28
CA ASP A 865 -32.87 10.91 -34.64
C ASP A 865 -33.00 12.22 -35.45
N ALA A 866 -31.93 12.69 -36.10
CA ALA A 866 -31.99 13.88 -36.95
C ALA A 866 -32.98 13.73 -38.11
N GLU A 867 -33.23 12.51 -38.58
CA GLU A 867 -34.30 12.22 -39.54
C GLU A 867 -35.69 12.19 -38.90
N ARG A 868 -35.78 11.78 -37.63
CA ARG A 868 -37.00 11.76 -36.81
C ARG A 868 -37.49 13.14 -36.45
N ALA A 869 -36.58 14.07 -36.17
CA ALA A 869 -36.88 15.46 -35.87
C ALA A 869 -37.60 16.18 -37.06
N ARG A 870 -37.35 15.75 -38.27
CA ARG A 870 -38.05 16.28 -39.48
C ARG A 870 -39.56 15.96 -39.51
N ASP A 871 -39.98 14.91 -38.79
CA ASP A 871 -41.36 14.49 -38.64
C ASP A 871 -42.04 15.04 -37.39
N GLY A 872 -41.40 15.99 -36.68
CA GLY A 872 -41.96 16.72 -35.50
C GLY A 872 -42.05 15.88 -34.22
N ARG A 873 -41.30 14.80 -34.10
CA ARG A 873 -41.26 13.95 -32.92
C ARG A 873 -40.04 14.30 -32.02
N PRO A 874 -40.17 14.19 -30.68
CA PRO A 874 -39.04 14.43 -29.78
C PRO A 874 -37.90 13.43 -30.02
N PRO A 875 -36.64 13.78 -29.74
CA PRO A 875 -35.50 12.88 -29.82
C PRO A 875 -35.66 11.72 -28.84
N LEU A 876 -35.00 10.59 -29.13
CA LEU A 876 -34.95 9.44 -28.22
C LEU A 876 -34.14 9.78 -26.96
N GLU A 877 -34.78 9.77 -25.82
CA GLU A 877 -34.09 10.02 -24.54
C GLU A 877 -33.20 8.85 -24.20
N ALA A 878 -31.95 9.11 -23.79
CA ALA A 878 -30.95 8.08 -23.58
C ALA A 878 -30.18 8.24 -22.27
N LEU A 879 -30.06 7.13 -21.54
CA LEU A 879 -29.28 7.00 -20.31
C LEU A 879 -28.05 6.13 -20.58
N ALA A 880 -26.87 6.64 -20.22
CA ALA A 880 -25.62 5.90 -20.21
C ALA A 880 -25.41 5.18 -18.89
N LEU A 881 -25.01 3.92 -18.92
CA LEU A 881 -24.48 3.16 -17.79
C LEU A 881 -22.99 2.96 -17.99
N SER A 882 -22.14 3.20 -16.99
CA SER A 882 -20.69 3.04 -17.12
C SER A 882 -20.03 2.55 -15.83
N GLY A 883 -19.00 1.73 -15.97
CA GLY A 883 -18.12 1.34 -14.86
C GLY A 883 -17.16 2.44 -14.38
N HIS A 884 -17.11 3.60 -15.07
CA HIS A 884 -16.16 4.68 -14.78
C HIS A 884 -16.85 5.89 -14.14
N ALA A 885 -16.28 6.41 -13.04
CA ALA A 885 -16.86 7.53 -12.26
C ALA A 885 -16.15 8.89 -12.50
N ARG A 886 -15.41 9.06 -13.61
CA ARG A 886 -14.61 10.26 -13.86
C ARG A 886 -15.45 11.36 -14.52
N GLU A 887 -15.24 12.62 -14.16
CA GLU A 887 -15.94 13.78 -14.71
C GLU A 887 -15.77 13.93 -16.25
N HIS A 888 -14.62 13.52 -16.76
CA HIS A 888 -14.32 13.44 -18.19
C HIS A 888 -15.25 12.47 -18.93
N ASP A 889 -15.60 11.32 -18.35
CA ASP A 889 -16.44 10.31 -18.98
C ASP A 889 -17.90 10.77 -19.06
N ARG A 890 -18.35 11.54 -18.07
CA ARG A 890 -19.66 12.20 -18.07
C ARG A 890 -19.75 13.26 -19.16
N THR A 891 -18.72 14.08 -19.32
CA THR A 891 -18.66 15.08 -20.40
C THR A 891 -18.72 14.42 -21.77
N ARG A 892 -17.97 13.32 -21.95
CA ARG A 892 -17.94 12.56 -23.19
C ARG A 892 -19.28 11.89 -23.53
N ALA A 893 -20.03 11.45 -22.50
CA ALA A 893 -21.37 10.91 -22.68
C ALA A 893 -22.36 11.98 -23.17
N VAL A 894 -22.32 13.19 -22.60
CA VAL A 894 -23.13 14.32 -23.05
C VAL A 894 -22.75 14.72 -24.48
N GLU A 895 -21.48 14.79 -24.83
CA GLU A 895 -21.00 15.09 -26.18
C GLU A 895 -21.42 14.02 -27.21
N ALA A 896 -21.51 12.73 -26.80
CA ALA A 896 -22.03 11.66 -27.64
C ALA A 896 -23.54 11.70 -27.81
N GLY A 897 -24.26 12.50 -26.98
CA GLY A 897 -25.69 12.71 -27.07
C GLY A 897 -26.55 11.99 -26.04
N PHE A 898 -25.99 11.43 -24.98
CA PHE A 898 -26.78 10.93 -23.84
C PHE A 898 -27.37 12.09 -23.02
N HIS A 899 -28.58 11.90 -22.49
CA HIS A 899 -29.27 12.90 -21.65
C HIS A 899 -28.99 12.70 -20.16
N ALA A 900 -28.69 11.48 -19.75
CA ALA A 900 -28.30 11.16 -18.38
C ALA A 900 -27.15 10.14 -18.34
N TYR A 901 -26.46 10.09 -17.22
CA TYR A 901 -25.31 9.22 -16.98
C TYR A 901 -25.37 8.66 -15.55
N LEU A 902 -25.28 7.35 -15.40
CA LEU A 902 -25.19 6.66 -14.12
C LEU A 902 -23.97 5.75 -14.08
N THR A 903 -23.30 5.72 -12.93
CA THR A 903 -22.14 4.84 -12.70
C THR A 903 -22.59 3.48 -12.18
N LYS A 904 -22.01 2.39 -12.69
CA LYS A 904 -22.21 1.04 -12.17
C LYS A 904 -21.33 0.87 -10.87
N PRO A 905 -21.89 0.25 -9.81
CA PRO A 905 -23.22 -0.30 -9.66
C PRO A 905 -24.26 0.80 -9.39
N ALA A 906 -25.26 0.93 -10.27
CA ALA A 906 -26.40 1.82 -10.06
C ALA A 906 -27.47 1.12 -9.21
N THR A 907 -28.04 1.86 -8.23
CA THR A 907 -29.15 1.29 -7.45
C THR A 907 -30.44 1.24 -8.28
N ALA A 908 -31.33 0.29 -7.98
CA ALA A 908 -32.63 0.19 -8.66
C ALA A 908 -33.43 1.48 -8.53
N ALA A 909 -33.33 2.17 -7.39
CA ALA A 909 -34.01 3.42 -7.12
C ALA A 909 -33.48 4.55 -8.01
N ASP A 910 -32.16 4.71 -8.12
CA ASP A 910 -31.52 5.73 -8.94
C ASP A 910 -31.83 5.54 -10.42
N LEU A 911 -31.80 4.28 -10.89
CA LEU A 911 -32.12 3.95 -12.27
C LEU A 911 -33.57 4.30 -12.61
N ILE A 912 -34.53 3.86 -11.78
CA ILE A 912 -35.96 4.13 -11.98
C ILE A 912 -36.27 5.62 -11.88
N ALA A 913 -35.65 6.34 -10.91
CA ALA A 913 -35.84 7.79 -10.75
C ALA A 913 -35.30 8.56 -11.95
N THR A 914 -34.14 8.20 -12.46
CA THR A 914 -33.51 8.84 -13.64
C THR A 914 -34.33 8.60 -14.90
N LEU A 915 -34.79 7.34 -15.15
CA LEU A 915 -35.61 7.01 -16.31
C LEU A 915 -36.97 7.70 -16.25
N ARG A 916 -37.55 7.82 -15.07
CA ARG A 916 -38.77 8.56 -14.86
C ARG A 916 -38.61 10.06 -15.14
N ALA A 917 -37.50 10.67 -14.69
CA ALA A 917 -37.19 12.06 -14.99
C ALA A 917 -37.04 12.31 -16.49
N LEU A 918 -36.38 11.40 -17.21
CA LEU A 918 -36.22 11.45 -18.67
C LEU A 918 -37.60 11.30 -19.39
N ALA A 919 -38.46 10.40 -18.93
CA ALA A 919 -39.77 10.17 -19.48
C ALA A 919 -40.70 11.40 -19.34
N PHE A 920 -40.60 12.15 -18.25
CA PHE A 920 -41.33 13.42 -18.05
C PHE A 920 -40.85 14.54 -18.94
N SER A 921 -39.54 14.55 -19.30
CA SER A 921 -38.99 15.58 -20.21
C SER A 921 -39.46 15.36 -21.66
N SER A 922 -39.81 14.15 -22.05
CA SER A 922 -40.26 13.80 -23.38
C SER A 922 -41.78 13.94 -23.61
N GLY A 923 -42.60 14.20 -22.60
CA GLY A 923 -44.04 14.42 -22.71
C GLY A 923 -44.89 13.15 -22.91
N ASP A 924 -44.34 11.95 -22.66
CA ASP A 924 -44.97 10.66 -22.88
C ASP A 924 -45.82 10.14 -21.71
N ILE A 925 -45.99 10.91 -20.63
CA ILE A 925 -46.88 10.56 -19.52
C ILE A 925 -47.94 11.66 -19.35
N HIS A 926 -49.18 11.42 -19.72
CA HIS A 926 -50.33 12.26 -19.39
C HIS A 926 -50.66 12.19 -17.92
N ALA A 927 -50.26 13.24 -17.16
CA ALA A 927 -50.81 13.54 -15.86
C ALA A 927 -51.40 14.95 -15.97
N GLU A 928 -52.72 15.10 -15.94
CA GLU A 928 -53.37 16.42 -15.81
C GLU A 928 -52.94 17.10 -14.52
N PRO A 929 -52.48 18.34 -14.55
CA PRO A 929 -52.28 19.14 -13.34
C PRO A 929 -53.57 19.81 -12.96
N SER A 930 -54.05 19.58 -11.75
CA SER A 930 -55.06 20.44 -11.10
C SER A 930 -54.39 21.79 -10.79
N GLU A 931 -54.95 22.86 -11.37
CA GLU A 931 -54.58 24.23 -11.11
C GLU A 931 -54.74 24.61 -9.63
N PRO A 932 -53.87 25.40 -9.07
CA PRO A 932 -54.16 26.26 -7.91
C PRO A 932 -54.40 27.68 -8.37
N GLY A 933 -55.57 28.21 -7.92
CA GLY A 933 -56.15 29.49 -8.26
C GLY A 933 -55.25 30.71 -8.04
N GLU A 934 -55.57 31.65 -8.90
CA GLU A 934 -55.11 33.03 -8.87
C GLU A 934 -55.34 33.72 -7.52
N THR A 935 -54.32 34.38 -7.00
CA THR A 935 -54.49 35.59 -6.22
C THR A 935 -53.59 36.69 -6.75
N ARG A 936 -54.26 37.78 -7.12
CA ARG A 936 -53.87 39.04 -7.69
C ARG A 936 -52.73 39.73 -6.95
N SER A 937 -51.88 40.29 -7.77
CA SER A 937 -50.94 41.39 -7.47
C SER A 937 -51.72 42.69 -7.08
N PRO A 938 -51.11 43.60 -6.34
CA PRO A 938 -50.82 44.90 -7.00
C PRO A 938 -49.43 45.51 -6.70
N ASP A 939 -48.84 45.88 -7.72
CA ASP A 939 -48.39 47.25 -8.18
C ASP A 939 -47.44 48.12 -7.36
N ARG A 940 -46.40 48.58 -8.07
CA ARG A 940 -45.63 49.86 -7.96
C ARG A 940 -44.55 50.03 -6.92
N ALA A 941 -43.42 50.41 -7.21
CA ALA A 941 -42.79 51.37 -8.11
C ALA A 941 -41.41 51.76 -7.53
N SER A 942 -40.45 51.90 -8.42
CA SER A 942 -39.46 53.00 -8.47
C SER A 942 -38.19 52.98 -7.61
N ARG A 943 -37.08 52.99 -8.35
CA ARG A 943 -35.86 53.80 -8.17
C ARG A 943 -34.80 53.40 -7.16
N GLY A 944 -33.62 53.27 -7.75
CA GLY A 944 -32.33 53.43 -7.15
C GLY A 944 -31.31 52.48 -7.79
#